data_c7e7ed34d95abc1f83b9fae01629082c
#
_entry.id   c7e7ed34d95abc1f83b9fae01629082c
#
_cell.length_a   1.000
_cell.length_b   1.000
_cell.length_c   1.000
_cell.angle_alpha   90.00
_cell.angle_beta   90.00
_cell.angle_gamma   90.00
#
_symmetry.space_group_name_H-M   'P 1'
#
loop_
_entity.id
_entity.type
_entity.pdbx_description
1 polymer ?
#
loop_
_entity_poly.entity_id
_entity_poly.type
_entity_poly.pdbx_seq_one_letter_code
_entity_poly.pdbx_strand_id
1 'polypeptide(L)'
;MMRNLIAFILFLLMVGGVNAETGHQLWLRFDKVEAESPVFSGINADKSRFAVKEFQQIWTEKTGKSLPVVSGQIDNQLIIATLKDKIILTLGIEKELVRLGKEGYVIKTISKQNKTFTVVASADEKGLLYGVYHLLRILQTGKFSKSLSISEKPSYSVRVLNHWDNLDGTIERGYAGRSIFWRYSEEHPTTTDKDIALWKEYARANASIGINGSVLNNVNASPKMLSEEYLLKVKAIASELRPYNIKVYLSINFSSPANLGGLKTSDPLNPEVKMWWAKKANEIYKLIPDFGGFLVKANSEGLPGPQDFGRTHADGANMLADALKPHGGIVMWRAFVYDAVKDDRAKLAYKEFIPLDGQFRDNVIIQVKNGPIDFQPREPFSPLFGAMKKTPLMPEVQITQEYLGFSNHLVFLSTMWEEFLESDTYCAGKGSTVAKTTDGTIFKQKLTAIAGVANIGLDANWCGHHFAQANWYAFGRLAWNNSLTSAEIAEEWIKQTFSTEVKFVEPVKSMMLESREATVNYMMPLGLHHLFAYGHHYGPEPWCDVPGARQDWMPKYYHNASVKGIGFDRSTTGSNAVLQYLSPLKEDFNDAKTCPDKYILWFHFLPWDFKMKSGRILWDELCYTYDKGVQQTREFQKTWDKAERFVDPERFTEVQSRLRIQAHDAVWWKDACLLYFQQFSKRPIPYDIERPVYKLDDLMKIKLDLTQHN
;
A
#
# COMPACT_ATOMS: atom_id res chain seq x y z
N MET A 1 -40.26 45.47 -15.24
CA MET A 1 -39.67 44.30 -15.90
C MET A 1 -38.13 44.29 -15.90
N MET A 2 -37.45 45.36 -16.27
CA MET A 2 -35.97 45.44 -16.28
C MET A 2 -35.31 45.25 -14.88
N ARG A 3 -35.87 45.72 -13.78
CA ARG A 3 -35.27 45.54 -12.41
C ARG A 3 -35.26 44.08 -11.93
N ASN A 4 -36.23 43.27 -12.34
CA ASN A 4 -36.27 41.85 -11.99
C ASN A 4 -35.38 41.02 -12.88
N LEU A 5 -35.06 41.46 -14.09
CA LEU A 5 -34.13 40.79 -14.98
C LEU A 5 -32.66 41.00 -14.52
N ILE A 6 -32.36 42.21 -14.02
CA ILE A 6 -31.03 42.53 -13.48
C ILE A 6 -30.80 41.76 -12.14
N ALA A 7 -31.80 41.61 -11.30
CA ALA A 7 -31.70 40.79 -10.08
C ALA A 7 -31.52 39.29 -10.41
N PHE A 8 -32.14 38.78 -11.45
CA PHE A 8 -32.01 37.40 -11.92
C PHE A 8 -30.64 37.14 -12.56
N ILE A 9 -30.10 38.11 -13.31
CA ILE A 9 -28.74 38.04 -13.88
C ILE A 9 -27.69 38.20 -12.80
N LEU A 10 -27.88 39.03 -11.76
CA LEU A 10 -26.99 39.11 -10.59
C LEU A 10 -27.06 37.85 -9.71
N PHE A 11 -28.20 37.19 -9.64
CA PHE A 11 -28.32 35.90 -8.95
C PHE A 11 -27.66 34.76 -9.74
N LEU A 12 -27.71 34.79 -11.07
CA LEU A 12 -26.98 33.85 -11.96
C LEU A 12 -25.46 34.11 -12.00
N LEU A 13 -25.01 35.33 -11.74
CA LEU A 13 -23.59 35.67 -11.62
C LEU A 13 -23.01 35.38 -10.22
N MET A 14 -23.84 35.16 -9.20
CA MET A 14 -23.42 34.71 -7.88
C MET A 14 -23.41 33.17 -7.72
N VAL A 15 -23.86 32.43 -8.70
CA VAL A 15 -23.51 31.01 -8.86
C VAL A 15 -22.12 30.97 -9.51
N GLY A 16 -21.15 31.61 -8.84
CA GLY A 16 -19.75 31.28 -9.04
C GLY A 16 -19.66 29.78 -8.88
N GLY A 17 -19.19 29.09 -9.94
CA GLY A 17 -19.15 27.65 -9.95
C GLY A 17 -18.52 27.15 -8.66
N VAL A 18 -19.36 26.60 -7.78
CA VAL A 18 -18.90 25.75 -6.71
C VAL A 18 -18.33 24.55 -7.47
N ASN A 19 -17.02 24.59 -7.74
CA ASN A 19 -16.34 23.39 -8.25
C ASN A 19 -16.60 22.33 -7.21
N ALA A 20 -17.34 21.31 -7.61
CA ALA A 20 -17.67 20.18 -6.77
C ALA A 20 -16.36 19.60 -6.18
N GLU A 21 -16.38 19.29 -4.88
CA GLU A 21 -15.20 18.70 -4.22
C GLU A 21 -15.11 17.21 -4.54
N THR A 22 -14.22 16.87 -5.46
CA THR A 22 -14.08 15.51 -6.00
C THR A 22 -13.12 14.62 -5.22
N GLY A 23 -12.41 15.16 -4.21
CA GLY A 23 -11.33 14.45 -3.53
C GLY A 23 -9.98 14.51 -4.24
N HIS A 24 -9.88 15.22 -5.36
CA HIS A 24 -8.66 15.30 -6.18
C HIS A 24 -7.45 15.86 -5.41
N GLN A 25 -7.67 16.77 -4.46
CA GLN A 25 -6.60 17.36 -3.64
C GLN A 25 -5.99 16.40 -2.63
N LEU A 26 -6.55 15.21 -2.45
CA LEU A 26 -6.11 14.20 -1.48
C LEU A 26 -6.10 14.78 -0.04
N TRP A 27 -4.98 14.59 0.67
CA TRP A 27 -4.67 15.18 1.99
C TRP A 27 -3.87 16.49 1.90
N LEU A 28 -3.68 17.01 0.68
CA LEU A 28 -2.87 18.22 0.42
C LEU A 28 -3.74 19.48 0.34
N ARG A 29 -4.78 19.56 1.16
CA ARG A 29 -5.78 20.63 1.08
C ARG A 29 -5.29 21.95 1.63
N PHE A 30 -4.54 21.91 2.72
CA PHE A 30 -3.95 23.06 3.40
C PHE A 30 -4.92 24.23 3.71
N ASP A 31 -6.20 24.08 3.40
CA ASP A 31 -7.28 25.08 3.54
C ASP A 31 -7.75 25.28 4.99
N LYS A 32 -7.28 24.43 5.90
CA LYS A 32 -7.65 24.44 7.31
C LYS A 32 -6.47 24.80 8.25
N VAL A 33 -5.54 25.59 7.76
CA VAL A 33 -4.57 26.23 8.68
C VAL A 33 -5.36 27.24 9.49
N GLU A 34 -5.76 26.86 10.72
CA GLU A 34 -6.58 27.69 11.59
C GLU A 34 -5.97 29.08 11.81
N ALA A 35 -6.83 30.05 12.10
CA ALA A 35 -6.43 31.45 12.32
C ALA A 35 -5.39 31.65 13.44
N GLU A 36 -5.15 30.63 14.27
CA GLU A 36 -4.13 30.57 15.32
C GLU A 36 -2.78 29.98 14.86
N SER A 37 -2.64 29.64 13.56
CA SER A 37 -1.36 29.20 13.02
C SER A 37 -0.29 30.26 13.25
N PRO A 38 0.96 29.85 13.59
CA PRO A 38 2.01 30.80 13.88
C PRO A 38 2.19 31.72 12.69
N VAL A 39 2.04 33.00 12.93
CA VAL A 39 2.36 34.02 11.95
C VAL A 39 3.88 34.09 11.87
N PHE A 40 4.50 33.37 10.95
CA PHE A 40 5.92 33.55 10.68
C PHE A 40 6.16 34.97 10.16
N SER A 41 7.11 35.65 10.75
CA SER A 41 7.50 37.02 10.33
C SER A 41 8.28 37.04 9.01
N GLY A 42 8.78 35.86 8.57
CA GLY A 42 9.51 35.69 7.34
C GLY A 42 10.26 34.34 7.30
N ILE A 43 10.85 34.03 6.16
CA ILE A 43 11.65 32.83 5.95
C ILE A 43 13.13 33.21 5.81
N ASN A 44 14.01 32.51 6.55
CA ASN A 44 15.44 32.54 6.31
C ASN A 44 15.83 31.24 5.58
N ALA A 45 16.06 31.36 4.29
CA ALA A 45 16.37 30.22 3.43
C ALA A 45 16.97 30.64 2.09
N ASP A 46 17.63 29.71 1.41
CA ASP A 46 18.02 29.86 0.00
C ASP A 46 16.79 29.66 -0.90
N LYS A 47 16.38 30.75 -1.59
CA LYS A 47 15.22 30.79 -2.49
C LYS A 47 15.34 29.81 -3.69
N SER A 48 16.53 29.40 -4.04
CA SER A 48 16.75 28.49 -5.18
C SER A 48 16.30 27.07 -4.89
N ARG A 49 16.21 26.69 -3.62
CA ARG A 49 15.86 25.33 -3.18
C ARG A 49 14.43 24.95 -3.50
N PHE A 50 14.26 23.73 -3.98
CA PHE A 50 12.94 23.21 -4.32
C PHE A 50 12.01 23.14 -3.09
N ALA A 51 12.49 22.66 -1.95
CA ALA A 51 11.71 22.60 -0.71
C ALA A 51 11.18 23.96 -0.24
N VAL A 52 11.96 25.03 -0.46
CA VAL A 52 11.55 26.41 -0.11
C VAL A 52 10.47 26.91 -1.06
N LYS A 53 10.61 26.63 -2.35
CA LYS A 53 9.60 26.98 -3.38
C LYS A 53 8.28 26.28 -3.10
N GLU A 54 8.31 24.97 -2.82
CA GLU A 54 7.13 24.17 -2.44
C GLU A 54 6.45 24.77 -1.19
N PHE A 55 7.20 25.04 -0.13
CA PHE A 55 6.63 25.66 1.06
C PHE A 55 5.96 27.01 0.75
N GLN A 56 6.66 27.90 0.05
CA GLN A 56 6.14 29.23 -0.30
C GLN A 56 4.90 29.16 -1.19
N GLN A 57 4.90 28.29 -2.17
CA GLN A 57 3.76 28.08 -3.04
C GLN A 57 2.53 27.68 -2.23
N ILE A 58 2.64 26.58 -1.44
CA ILE A 58 1.55 26.05 -0.63
C ILE A 58 1.09 27.10 0.39
N TRP A 59 2.02 27.77 1.06
CA TRP A 59 1.69 28.82 2.04
C TRP A 59 0.91 29.96 1.40
N THR A 60 1.37 30.45 0.24
CA THR A 60 0.71 31.56 -0.46
C THR A 60 -0.68 31.18 -0.97
N GLU A 61 -0.82 29.99 -1.57
CA GLU A 61 -2.10 29.47 -2.05
C GLU A 61 -3.14 29.35 -0.93
N LYS A 62 -2.70 28.98 0.28
CA LYS A 62 -3.61 28.67 1.38
C LYS A 62 -3.88 29.82 2.35
N THR A 63 -2.94 30.72 2.53
CA THR A 63 -3.11 31.87 3.43
C THR A 63 -3.46 33.17 2.69
N GLY A 64 -3.34 33.19 1.37
CA GLY A 64 -3.44 34.41 0.55
C GLY A 64 -2.28 35.38 0.80
N LYS A 65 -1.26 35.03 1.59
CA LYS A 65 -0.14 35.90 1.98
C LYS A 65 1.18 35.24 1.63
N SER A 66 2.06 35.96 0.96
CA SER A 66 3.44 35.51 0.76
C SER A 66 4.26 35.77 2.01
N LEU A 67 5.13 34.82 2.38
CA LEU A 67 6.12 35.02 3.43
C LEU A 67 7.40 35.60 2.80
N PRO A 68 7.88 36.79 3.24
CA PRO A 68 9.08 37.36 2.69
C PRO A 68 10.30 36.52 3.10
N VAL A 69 11.21 36.30 2.13
CA VAL A 69 12.53 35.76 2.45
C VAL A 69 13.42 36.90 2.94
N VAL A 70 13.85 36.79 4.17
CA VAL A 70 14.62 37.85 4.88
C VAL A 70 16.03 37.37 5.17
N SER A 71 17.00 38.26 4.98
CA SER A 71 18.38 38.05 5.42
C SER A 71 18.51 38.52 6.89
N GLY A 72 19.20 37.70 7.73
CA GLY A 72 19.35 37.99 9.14
C GLY A 72 18.33 37.24 10.02
N GLN A 73 18.45 37.46 11.34
CA GLN A 73 17.61 36.82 12.34
C GLN A 73 16.56 37.80 12.87
N ILE A 74 15.29 37.50 12.66
CA ILE A 74 14.15 38.22 13.21
C ILE A 74 13.34 37.27 14.09
N ASP A 75 12.57 37.83 15.04
CA ASP A 75 11.71 36.99 15.88
C ASP A 75 10.58 36.29 15.09
N ASN A 76 10.14 35.16 15.55
CA ASN A 76 9.12 34.31 14.91
C ASN A 76 9.45 33.95 13.45
N GLN A 77 10.72 33.70 13.13
CA GLN A 77 11.21 33.38 11.81
C GLN A 77 11.15 31.88 11.56
N LEU A 78 10.74 31.48 10.35
CA LEU A 78 10.94 30.13 9.85
C LEU A 78 12.32 30.02 9.19
N ILE A 79 13.13 29.07 9.66
CA ILE A 79 14.44 28.78 9.08
C ILE A 79 14.35 27.44 8.35
N ILE A 80 14.65 27.42 7.04
CA ILE A 80 14.70 26.21 6.21
C ILE A 80 16.12 26.07 5.68
N ALA A 81 16.89 25.11 6.20
CA ALA A 81 18.34 25.06 5.97
C ALA A 81 18.90 23.64 5.91
N THR A 82 20.05 23.49 5.25
CA THR A 82 20.86 22.27 5.23
C THR A 82 22.17 22.45 5.96
N LEU A 83 22.96 21.38 6.16
CA LEU A 83 24.31 21.45 6.73
C LEU A 83 25.26 22.42 6.01
N LYS A 84 24.98 22.77 4.76
CA LYS A 84 25.79 23.72 3.98
C LYS A 84 25.57 25.19 4.41
N ASP A 85 24.51 25.47 5.15
CA ASP A 85 24.14 26.82 5.54
C ASP A 85 24.82 27.21 6.84
N LYS A 86 25.49 28.35 6.84
CA LYS A 86 26.23 28.87 8.02
C LYS A 86 25.35 29.02 9.26
N ILE A 87 24.05 29.25 9.09
CA ILE A 87 23.11 29.41 10.20
C ILE A 87 23.04 28.16 11.06
N ILE A 88 23.17 26.95 10.47
CA ILE A 88 23.12 25.67 11.20
C ILE A 88 24.20 25.60 12.29
N LEU A 89 25.43 26.10 12.00
CA LEU A 89 26.50 26.17 12.97
C LEU A 89 26.12 27.03 14.19
N THR A 90 25.38 28.12 13.95
CA THR A 90 24.94 29.02 15.04
C THR A 90 23.80 28.41 15.87
N LEU A 91 23.09 27.41 15.34
CA LEU A 91 21.98 26.73 16.02
C LEU A 91 22.41 25.47 16.79
N GLY A 92 23.63 24.97 16.58
CA GLY A 92 24.22 23.87 17.33
C GLY A 92 23.56 22.50 17.10
N ILE A 93 23.01 22.27 15.89
CA ILE A 93 22.25 21.03 15.54
C ILE A 93 22.99 20.13 14.52
N GLU A 94 24.23 20.45 14.14
CA GLU A 94 24.98 19.75 13.08
C GLU A 94 25.16 18.26 13.38
N LYS A 95 25.58 17.92 14.60
CA LYS A 95 25.81 16.52 14.99
C LYS A 95 24.55 15.68 14.86
N GLU A 96 23.39 16.26 15.17
CA GLU A 96 22.11 15.60 15.07
C GLU A 96 21.74 15.35 13.60
N LEU A 97 21.91 16.36 12.73
CA LEU A 97 21.65 16.24 11.30
C LEU A 97 22.53 15.17 10.64
N VAL A 98 23.81 15.12 10.99
CA VAL A 98 24.74 14.07 10.47
C VAL A 98 24.26 12.67 10.88
N ARG A 99 23.84 12.48 12.13
CA ARG A 99 23.31 11.21 12.65
C ARG A 99 22.03 10.75 11.92
N LEU A 100 21.17 11.67 11.52
CA LEU A 100 19.91 11.40 10.83
C LEU A 100 20.13 11.02 9.36
N GLY A 101 21.27 11.38 8.76
CA GLY A 101 21.59 11.06 7.38
C GLY A 101 20.88 11.94 6.35
N LYS A 102 20.99 11.55 5.07
CA LYS A 102 20.56 12.41 3.95
C LYS A 102 19.06 12.66 3.86
N GLU A 103 18.25 11.70 4.26
CA GLU A 103 16.77 11.83 4.20
C GLU A 103 16.15 12.23 5.53
N GLY A 104 16.91 12.18 6.64
CA GLY A 104 16.44 12.61 7.96
C GLY A 104 16.40 14.13 8.10
N TYR A 105 15.57 14.61 9.02
CA TYR A 105 15.39 16.03 9.30
C TYR A 105 15.08 16.29 10.78
N VAL A 106 15.19 17.54 11.18
CA VAL A 106 14.68 18.07 12.45
C VAL A 106 13.65 19.17 12.21
N ILE A 107 12.64 19.25 13.09
CA ILE A 107 11.76 20.40 13.21
C ILE A 107 11.80 20.84 14.65
N LYS A 108 12.38 22.01 14.92
CA LYS A 108 12.62 22.50 16.30
C LYS A 108 12.24 23.94 16.48
N THR A 109 11.72 24.26 17.66
CA THR A 109 11.64 25.63 18.12
C THR A 109 12.93 25.94 18.91
N ILE A 110 13.68 26.96 18.49
CA ILE A 110 14.94 27.36 19.10
C ILE A 110 14.84 28.84 19.53
N SER A 111 15.08 29.10 20.79
CA SER A 111 15.17 30.47 21.33
C SER A 111 16.62 30.88 21.51
N LYS A 112 17.01 32.00 20.92
CA LYS A 112 18.36 32.55 20.99
C LYS A 112 18.32 34.08 20.94
N GLN A 113 19.07 34.76 21.82
CA GLN A 113 19.16 36.25 21.88
C GLN A 113 17.77 36.92 21.86
N ASN A 114 16.86 36.46 22.71
CA ASN A 114 15.46 36.91 22.83
C ASN A 114 14.63 36.82 21.54
N LYS A 115 15.02 35.94 20.61
CA LYS A 115 14.27 35.61 19.38
C LYS A 115 13.94 34.16 19.35
N THR A 116 12.79 33.82 18.80
CA THR A 116 12.30 32.46 18.62
C THR A 116 12.29 32.08 17.13
N PHE A 117 12.78 30.91 16.81
CA PHE A 117 12.85 30.37 15.44
C PHE A 117 12.15 29.04 15.38
N THR A 118 11.34 28.82 14.35
CA THR A 118 10.95 27.48 13.92
C THR A 118 11.95 27.04 12.88
N VAL A 119 12.66 25.94 13.14
CA VAL A 119 13.76 25.47 12.30
C VAL A 119 13.35 24.15 11.65
N VAL A 120 13.36 24.09 10.32
CA VAL A 120 13.32 22.85 9.54
C VAL A 120 14.71 22.66 8.94
N ALA A 121 15.40 21.62 9.34
CA ALA A 121 16.77 21.40 8.86
C ALA A 121 17.06 19.95 8.58
N SER A 122 17.96 19.70 7.61
CA SER A 122 18.42 18.37 7.20
C SER A 122 19.90 18.39 6.81
N ALA A 123 20.50 17.20 6.72
CA ALA A 123 21.83 17.06 6.14
C ALA A 123 21.86 17.32 4.64
N ASP A 124 20.75 17.05 3.92
CA ASP A 124 20.65 17.10 2.45
C ASP A 124 19.30 17.69 2.02
N GLU A 125 19.20 18.16 0.77
CA GLU A 125 17.97 18.70 0.18
C GLU A 125 16.80 17.68 0.23
N LYS A 126 17.10 16.38 0.16
CA LYS A 126 16.09 15.32 0.23
C LYS A 126 15.33 15.32 1.55
N GLY A 127 16.07 15.30 2.65
CA GLY A 127 15.46 15.34 3.98
C GLY A 127 14.80 16.69 4.27
N LEU A 128 15.31 17.77 3.68
CA LEU A 128 14.72 19.09 3.82
C LEU A 128 13.29 19.14 3.25
N LEU A 129 13.06 18.53 2.08
CA LEU A 129 11.74 18.45 1.47
C LEU A 129 10.74 17.68 2.37
N TYR A 130 11.15 16.53 2.89
CA TYR A 130 10.32 15.75 3.82
C TYR A 130 10.02 16.53 5.12
N GLY A 131 11.01 17.25 5.65
CA GLY A 131 10.83 18.11 6.81
C GLY A 131 9.82 19.24 6.57
N VAL A 132 9.85 19.85 5.40
CA VAL A 132 8.88 20.88 4.99
C VAL A 132 7.46 20.32 4.94
N TYR A 133 7.25 19.18 4.31
CA TYR A 133 5.93 18.55 4.28
C TYR A 133 5.45 18.10 5.66
N HIS A 134 6.37 17.68 6.53
CA HIS A 134 6.01 17.38 7.93
C HIS A 134 5.58 18.64 8.70
N LEU A 135 6.27 19.76 8.53
CA LEU A 135 5.83 21.04 9.13
C LEU A 135 4.43 21.42 8.65
N LEU A 136 4.17 21.33 7.34
CA LEU A 136 2.85 21.59 6.77
C LEU A 136 1.77 20.66 7.37
N ARG A 137 2.06 19.38 7.55
CA ARG A 137 1.16 18.42 8.21
C ARG A 137 0.87 18.80 9.67
N ILE A 138 1.89 19.22 10.42
CA ILE A 138 1.74 19.69 11.82
C ILE A 138 0.80 20.90 11.87
N LEU A 139 0.95 21.84 10.94
CA LEU A 139 0.10 23.02 10.85
C LEU A 139 -1.36 22.66 10.54
N GLN A 140 -1.58 21.75 9.59
CA GLN A 140 -2.93 21.32 9.19
C GLN A 140 -3.66 20.52 10.26
N THR A 141 -2.93 19.72 11.03
CA THR A 141 -3.52 18.84 12.05
C THR A 141 -3.69 19.51 13.42
N GLY A 142 -3.35 20.81 13.54
CA GLY A 142 -3.42 21.55 14.80
C GLY A 142 -2.39 21.09 15.84
N LYS A 143 -1.36 20.35 15.43
CA LYS A 143 -0.29 19.85 16.32
C LYS A 143 0.87 20.82 16.48
N PHE A 144 0.79 22.04 15.94
CA PHE A 144 1.84 23.04 16.11
C PHE A 144 1.91 23.51 17.55
N SER A 145 3.11 23.53 18.11
CA SER A 145 3.37 24.07 19.46
C SER A 145 4.57 25.00 19.47
N LYS A 146 4.62 25.89 20.47
CA LYS A 146 5.76 26.80 20.67
C LYS A 146 7.04 26.10 21.17
N SER A 147 7.01 24.78 21.34
CA SER A 147 8.12 23.95 21.83
C SER A 147 8.31 22.68 21.00
N LEU A 148 8.40 22.83 19.67
CA LEU A 148 8.66 21.69 18.77
C LEU A 148 10.06 21.11 19.01
N SER A 149 10.15 19.79 19.05
CA SER A 149 11.42 19.04 19.11
C SER A 149 11.25 17.67 18.42
N ILE A 150 11.29 17.70 17.10
CA ILE A 150 11.09 16.53 16.25
C ILE A 150 12.40 16.19 15.55
N SER A 151 12.75 14.90 15.54
CA SER A 151 13.92 14.36 14.84
C SER A 151 13.48 13.06 14.18
N GLU A 152 13.43 13.01 12.86
CA GLU A 152 12.98 11.85 12.11
C GLU A 152 13.98 11.44 11.03
N LYS A 153 13.98 10.14 10.74
CA LYS A 153 14.63 9.53 9.58
C LYS A 153 13.78 8.34 9.13
N PRO A 154 13.80 7.97 7.84
CA PRO A 154 13.00 6.87 7.35
C PRO A 154 13.45 5.52 7.93
N SER A 155 12.48 4.62 8.20
CA SER A 155 12.72 3.23 8.60
C SER A 155 13.30 2.40 7.45
N TYR A 156 12.83 2.64 6.23
CA TYR A 156 13.32 1.96 5.03
C TYR A 156 14.02 2.94 4.08
N SER A 157 15.13 2.52 3.48
CA SER A 157 15.87 3.35 2.51
C SER A 157 15.16 3.46 1.15
N VAL A 158 14.38 2.44 0.77
CA VAL A 158 13.59 2.39 -0.45
C VAL A 158 12.12 2.16 -0.11
N ARG A 159 11.25 3.08 -0.51
CA ARG A 159 9.82 3.10 -0.21
C ARG A 159 9.08 3.30 -1.51
N VAL A 160 8.59 2.20 -2.11
CA VAL A 160 8.10 2.24 -3.49
C VAL A 160 6.63 1.89 -3.62
N LEU A 161 5.98 2.54 -4.57
CA LEU A 161 4.70 2.09 -5.11
C LEU A 161 4.94 1.18 -6.32
N ASN A 162 4.28 0.04 -6.33
CA ASN A 162 4.26 -0.87 -7.47
C ASN A 162 2.94 -0.67 -8.23
N HIS A 163 3.00 -0.01 -9.38
CA HIS A 163 1.85 0.11 -10.27
C HIS A 163 1.72 -1.16 -11.11
N TRP A 164 0.52 -1.70 -11.17
CA TRP A 164 0.21 -2.81 -12.06
C TRP A 164 -0.45 -2.31 -13.35
N ASP A 165 0.10 -1.23 -13.86
CA ASP A 165 -0.36 -0.52 -15.03
C ASP A 165 0.17 -1.18 -16.31
N ASN A 166 -0.72 -1.50 -17.24
CA ASN A 166 -0.40 -2.05 -18.54
C ASN A 166 -0.11 -0.94 -19.56
N LEU A 167 0.62 -1.26 -20.62
CA LEU A 167 1.00 -0.30 -21.64
C LEU A 167 -0.18 0.20 -22.50
N ASP A 168 -1.30 -0.52 -22.49
CA ASP A 168 -2.57 -0.12 -23.10
C ASP A 168 -3.40 0.84 -22.23
N GLY A 169 -2.92 1.15 -21.02
CA GLY A 169 -3.55 2.04 -20.06
C GLY A 169 -4.55 1.37 -19.12
N THR A 170 -4.76 0.07 -19.21
CA THR A 170 -5.51 -0.68 -18.20
C THR A 170 -4.65 -0.89 -16.95
N ILE A 171 -5.28 -1.16 -15.81
CA ILE A 171 -4.59 -1.46 -14.56
C ILE A 171 -5.08 -2.81 -14.08
N GLU A 172 -4.16 -3.78 -13.96
CA GLU A 172 -4.50 -5.07 -13.38
C GLU A 172 -4.78 -4.90 -11.88
N ARG A 173 -5.96 -5.35 -11.44
CA ARG A 173 -6.40 -5.20 -10.04
C ARG A 173 -6.40 -3.74 -9.54
N GLY A 174 -6.54 -2.77 -10.45
CA GLY A 174 -6.75 -1.36 -10.13
C GLY A 174 -8.23 -1.00 -10.23
N TYR A 175 -8.74 -0.24 -9.27
CA TYR A 175 -10.17 0.08 -9.17
C TYR A 175 -10.41 1.59 -9.12
N ALA A 176 -9.54 2.34 -9.79
CA ALA A 176 -9.53 3.80 -9.81
C ALA A 176 -9.44 4.38 -11.24
N GLY A 177 -10.00 3.67 -12.20
CA GLY A 177 -9.95 4.06 -13.61
C GLY A 177 -8.65 3.64 -14.29
N ARG A 178 -8.31 4.30 -15.39
CA ARG A 178 -7.15 3.97 -16.22
C ARG A 178 -5.84 4.52 -15.66
N SER A 179 -4.72 4.03 -16.19
CA SER A 179 -3.37 4.43 -15.79
C SER A 179 -3.12 5.93 -15.91
N ILE A 180 -2.46 6.51 -14.91
CA ILE A 180 -1.95 7.89 -14.95
C ILE A 180 -0.67 8.02 -15.81
N PHE A 181 -0.01 6.92 -16.14
CA PHE A 181 1.25 6.90 -16.90
C PHE A 181 1.05 6.51 -18.35
N TRP A 182 0.19 5.52 -18.66
CA TRP A 182 0.02 4.91 -19.97
C TRP A 182 -1.38 5.24 -20.51
N ARG A 183 -1.56 6.45 -21.03
CA ARG A 183 -2.91 6.94 -21.34
C ARG A 183 -3.37 6.73 -22.76
N TYR A 184 -2.49 6.50 -23.70
CA TYR A 184 -2.81 6.57 -25.12
C TYR A 184 -2.29 5.41 -25.94
N SER A 185 -3.00 5.23 -27.02
CA SER A 185 -3.00 4.28 -28.11
C SER A 185 -1.95 3.17 -28.05
N GLU A 186 -2.40 2.01 -28.41
CA GLU A 186 -1.64 0.78 -28.48
C GLU A 186 -0.36 0.87 -29.33
N GLU A 187 -0.23 1.92 -30.18
CA GLU A 187 0.88 2.07 -31.10
C GLU A 187 2.02 2.95 -30.57
N HIS A 188 1.71 4.08 -29.93
CA HIS A 188 2.74 5.06 -29.54
C HIS A 188 2.45 5.71 -28.19
N PRO A 189 3.36 5.67 -27.22
CA PRO A 189 3.22 6.39 -25.96
C PRO A 189 3.41 7.89 -26.18
N THR A 190 2.36 8.67 -25.94
CA THR A 190 2.42 10.14 -26.03
C THR A 190 2.51 10.78 -24.66
N THR A 191 2.95 12.05 -24.60
CA THR A 191 3.00 12.87 -23.39
C THR A 191 2.38 14.24 -23.69
N THR A 192 1.47 14.68 -22.82
CA THR A 192 0.79 15.98 -22.93
C THR A 192 1.08 16.84 -21.70
N ASP A 193 0.79 18.15 -21.77
CA ASP A 193 0.91 19.05 -20.62
C ASP A 193 0.02 18.60 -19.44
N LYS A 194 -1.14 17.99 -19.73
CA LYS A 194 -2.02 17.42 -18.70
C LYS A 194 -1.38 16.23 -17.99
N ASP A 195 -0.63 15.39 -18.71
CA ASP A 195 0.13 14.29 -18.10
C ASP A 195 1.23 14.82 -17.19
N ILE A 196 1.95 15.84 -17.64
CA ILE A 196 3.01 16.49 -16.86
C ILE A 196 2.45 17.08 -15.56
N ALA A 197 1.33 17.80 -15.64
CA ALA A 197 0.67 18.34 -14.44
C ALA A 197 0.25 17.24 -13.47
N LEU A 198 -0.39 16.18 -13.97
CA LEU A 198 -0.82 15.04 -13.18
C LEU A 198 0.35 14.31 -12.50
N TRP A 199 1.47 14.12 -13.21
CA TRP A 199 2.67 13.48 -12.62
C TRP A 199 3.31 14.34 -11.54
N LYS A 200 3.26 15.66 -11.63
CA LYS A 200 3.72 16.58 -10.57
C LYS A 200 2.83 16.46 -9.33
N GLU A 201 1.52 16.42 -9.49
CA GLU A 201 0.57 16.23 -8.37
C GLU A 201 0.79 14.87 -7.69
N TYR A 202 0.92 13.80 -8.47
CA TYR A 202 1.28 12.48 -7.98
C TYR A 202 2.61 12.48 -7.21
N ALA A 203 3.63 13.15 -7.75
CA ALA A 203 4.94 13.23 -7.09
C ALA A 203 4.88 14.02 -5.78
N ARG A 204 4.15 15.13 -5.75
CA ARG A 204 3.91 15.93 -4.54
C ARG A 204 3.21 15.11 -3.47
N ALA A 205 2.15 14.38 -3.83
CA ALA A 205 1.42 13.51 -2.91
C ALA A 205 2.35 12.46 -2.29
N ASN A 206 3.14 11.77 -3.10
CA ASN A 206 4.09 10.76 -2.63
C ASN A 206 5.18 11.33 -1.73
N ALA A 207 5.80 12.45 -2.11
CA ALA A 207 6.84 13.08 -1.32
C ALA A 207 6.31 13.55 0.06
N SER A 208 5.04 14.01 0.11
CA SER A 208 4.42 14.48 1.35
C SER A 208 4.25 13.39 2.42
N ILE A 209 4.26 12.13 2.01
CA ILE A 209 4.16 10.95 2.90
C ILE A 209 5.44 10.12 2.93
N GLY A 210 6.52 10.59 2.27
CA GLY A 210 7.85 9.99 2.36
C GLY A 210 8.13 8.86 1.37
N ILE A 211 7.30 8.63 0.35
CA ILE A 211 7.57 7.68 -0.74
C ILE A 211 8.69 8.24 -1.63
N ASN A 212 9.67 7.41 -2.00
CA ASN A 212 10.83 7.80 -2.80
C ASN A 212 11.08 6.93 -4.04
N GLY A 213 10.11 6.11 -4.42
CA GLY A 213 10.20 5.28 -5.63
C GLY A 213 8.86 4.93 -6.22
N SER A 214 8.82 4.72 -7.53
CA SER A 214 7.64 4.28 -8.27
C SER A 214 8.06 3.28 -9.36
N VAL A 215 7.51 2.08 -9.31
CA VAL A 215 7.56 1.11 -10.42
C VAL A 215 6.39 1.45 -11.33
N LEU A 216 6.66 1.80 -12.59
CA LEU A 216 5.69 2.44 -13.46
C LEU A 216 4.77 1.49 -14.21
N ASN A 217 5.06 0.18 -14.20
CA ASN A 217 4.32 -0.78 -14.99
C ASN A 217 4.11 -2.11 -14.28
N ASN A 218 3.13 -2.87 -14.79
CA ASN A 218 2.69 -4.14 -14.25
C ASN A 218 3.84 -5.14 -14.09
N VAL A 219 3.77 -5.94 -13.03
CA VAL A 219 4.68 -7.08 -12.78
C VAL A 219 4.57 -8.16 -13.87
N ASN A 220 3.42 -8.25 -14.56
CA ASN A 220 3.21 -9.03 -15.78
C ASN A 220 3.76 -8.26 -17.00
N ALA A 221 5.04 -7.91 -16.96
CA ALA A 221 5.65 -6.93 -17.82
C ALA A 221 5.70 -7.36 -19.30
N SER A 222 5.33 -6.43 -20.18
CA SER A 222 5.58 -6.57 -21.63
C SER A 222 7.06 -6.30 -21.94
N PRO A 223 7.71 -7.11 -22.79
CA PRO A 223 9.06 -6.79 -23.29
C PRO A 223 9.15 -5.42 -23.97
N LYS A 224 8.07 -4.91 -24.58
CA LYS A 224 8.00 -3.58 -25.20
C LYS A 224 8.36 -2.44 -24.24
N MET A 225 8.20 -2.63 -22.92
CA MET A 225 8.60 -1.61 -21.92
C MET A 225 10.05 -1.16 -22.05
N LEU A 226 10.93 -2.03 -22.54
CA LEU A 226 12.35 -1.73 -22.74
C LEU A 226 12.70 -1.24 -24.15
N SER A 227 11.71 -0.96 -25.01
CA SER A 227 11.96 -0.30 -26.31
C SER A 227 12.32 1.16 -26.10
N GLU A 228 13.01 1.75 -27.10
CA GLU A 228 13.44 3.15 -27.05
C GLU A 228 12.25 4.11 -26.85
N GLU A 229 11.15 3.87 -27.54
CA GLU A 229 9.94 4.65 -27.49
C GLU A 229 9.37 4.77 -26.07
N TYR A 230 9.18 3.62 -25.40
CA TYR A 230 8.69 3.60 -24.03
C TYR A 230 9.72 4.17 -23.02
N LEU A 231 11.00 3.93 -23.23
CA LEU A 231 12.06 4.50 -22.39
C LEU A 231 12.13 6.03 -22.50
N LEU A 232 11.81 6.62 -23.64
CA LEU A 232 11.70 8.08 -23.78
C LEU A 232 10.53 8.64 -22.95
N LYS A 233 9.39 7.94 -22.92
CA LYS A 233 8.29 8.32 -22.02
C LYS A 233 8.65 8.14 -20.54
N VAL A 234 9.31 7.05 -20.18
CA VAL A 234 9.84 6.87 -18.82
C VAL A 234 10.78 8.01 -18.42
N LYS A 235 11.63 8.48 -19.36
CA LYS A 235 12.49 9.64 -19.14
C LYS A 235 11.68 10.90 -18.82
N ALA A 236 10.59 11.14 -19.54
CA ALA A 236 9.71 12.29 -19.30
C ALA A 236 9.09 12.20 -17.88
N ILE A 237 8.53 11.04 -17.52
CA ILE A 237 7.98 10.80 -16.17
C ILE A 237 9.07 11.01 -15.10
N ALA A 238 10.26 10.41 -15.27
CA ALA A 238 11.36 10.53 -14.32
C ALA A 238 11.79 11.99 -14.10
N SER A 239 11.70 12.82 -15.14
CA SER A 239 12.05 14.24 -15.06
C SER A 239 11.12 15.02 -14.14
N GLU A 240 9.82 14.66 -14.12
CA GLU A 240 8.82 15.28 -13.26
C GLU A 240 8.85 14.76 -11.82
N LEU A 241 9.22 13.49 -11.62
CA LEU A 241 9.27 12.87 -10.30
C LEU A 241 10.57 13.23 -9.53
N ARG A 242 11.67 13.44 -10.23
CA ARG A 242 13.01 13.68 -9.66
C ARG A 242 13.08 14.85 -8.67
N PRO A 243 12.48 16.03 -8.93
CA PRO A 243 12.51 17.15 -7.97
C PRO A 243 11.90 16.79 -6.61
N TYR A 244 10.99 15.82 -6.60
CA TYR A 244 10.31 15.31 -5.40
C TYR A 244 11.06 14.13 -4.74
N ASN A 245 12.30 13.85 -5.14
CA ASN A 245 13.14 12.74 -4.67
C ASN A 245 12.61 11.33 -5.01
N ILE A 246 11.75 11.20 -5.99
CA ILE A 246 11.16 9.92 -6.40
C ILE A 246 11.93 9.37 -7.59
N LYS A 247 12.51 8.18 -7.42
CA LYS A 247 13.15 7.42 -8.49
C LYS A 247 12.13 6.57 -9.24
N VAL A 248 12.33 6.41 -10.53
CA VAL A 248 11.56 5.47 -11.33
C VAL A 248 12.24 4.10 -11.38
N TYR A 249 11.41 3.07 -11.34
CA TYR A 249 11.77 1.66 -11.50
C TYR A 249 10.90 1.06 -12.59
N LEU A 250 11.31 -0.05 -13.19
CA LEU A 250 10.52 -0.77 -14.18
C LEU A 250 10.40 -2.24 -13.82
N SER A 251 9.19 -2.78 -13.98
CA SER A 251 9.03 -4.24 -14.08
C SER A 251 9.52 -4.69 -15.45
N ILE A 252 10.25 -5.80 -15.47
CA ILE A 252 10.79 -6.35 -16.72
C ILE A 252 10.31 -7.78 -16.97
N ASN A 253 10.17 -8.12 -18.23
CA ASN A 253 9.94 -9.51 -18.64
C ASN A 253 11.30 -10.22 -18.76
N PHE A 254 11.44 -11.37 -18.10
CA PHE A 254 12.70 -12.11 -18.05
C PHE A 254 13.18 -12.56 -19.43
N SER A 255 12.25 -12.83 -20.37
CA SER A 255 12.57 -13.20 -21.76
C SER A 255 12.81 -12.00 -22.69
N SER A 256 12.99 -10.80 -22.19
CA SER A 256 13.28 -9.63 -23.04
C SER A 256 14.50 -9.80 -23.95
N PRO A 257 15.60 -10.49 -23.58
CA PRO A 257 16.70 -10.77 -24.51
C PRO A 257 16.26 -11.52 -25.76
N ALA A 258 15.39 -12.51 -25.62
CA ALA A 258 14.84 -13.23 -26.77
C ALA A 258 13.77 -12.41 -27.51
N ASN A 259 12.80 -11.87 -26.79
CA ASN A 259 11.60 -11.26 -27.38
C ASN A 259 11.84 -9.85 -27.96
N LEU A 260 12.75 -9.09 -27.40
CA LEU A 260 13.11 -7.74 -27.84
C LEU A 260 14.52 -7.69 -28.44
N GLY A 261 15.44 -8.49 -27.90
CA GLY A 261 16.83 -8.52 -28.32
C GLY A 261 17.15 -9.45 -29.49
N GLY A 262 16.21 -10.31 -29.89
CA GLY A 262 16.38 -11.28 -30.99
C GLY A 262 17.37 -12.41 -30.68
N LEU A 263 17.73 -12.63 -29.40
CA LEU A 263 18.59 -13.74 -29.00
C LEU A 263 17.81 -15.07 -29.03
N LYS A 264 18.53 -16.18 -29.21
CA LYS A 264 17.92 -17.52 -29.25
C LYS A 264 17.51 -18.04 -27.86
N THR A 265 17.97 -17.41 -26.80
CA THR A 265 17.75 -17.81 -25.42
C THR A 265 17.70 -16.61 -24.48
N SER A 266 17.13 -16.82 -23.30
CA SER A 266 17.21 -15.90 -22.16
C SER A 266 17.86 -16.57 -20.94
N ASP A 267 18.65 -17.65 -21.14
CA ASP A 267 19.41 -18.32 -20.06
C ASP A 267 20.33 -17.30 -19.36
N PRO A 268 20.15 -17.08 -18.04
CA PRO A 268 20.93 -16.06 -17.30
C PRO A 268 22.43 -16.35 -17.23
N LEU A 269 22.86 -17.54 -17.52
CA LEU A 269 24.30 -17.87 -17.54
C LEU A 269 24.92 -17.72 -18.94
N ASN A 270 24.10 -17.53 -20.01
CA ASN A 270 24.60 -17.32 -21.36
C ASN A 270 25.31 -15.95 -21.47
N PRO A 271 26.57 -15.90 -21.98
CA PRO A 271 27.32 -14.65 -22.10
C PRO A 271 26.65 -13.56 -22.96
N GLU A 272 25.98 -13.95 -24.05
CA GLU A 272 25.27 -12.99 -24.93
C GLU A 272 24.08 -12.35 -24.21
N VAL A 273 23.35 -13.13 -23.40
CA VAL A 273 22.24 -12.64 -22.57
C VAL A 273 22.76 -11.64 -21.52
N LYS A 274 23.87 -11.96 -20.84
CA LYS A 274 24.52 -11.04 -19.87
C LYS A 274 24.96 -9.74 -20.55
N MET A 275 25.60 -9.83 -21.73
CA MET A 275 26.00 -8.64 -22.50
C MET A 275 24.79 -7.81 -22.94
N TRP A 276 23.69 -8.45 -23.35
CA TRP A 276 22.47 -7.74 -23.74
C TRP A 276 21.90 -6.91 -22.57
N TRP A 277 21.81 -7.53 -21.37
CA TRP A 277 21.32 -6.80 -20.17
C TRP A 277 22.27 -5.67 -19.76
N ALA A 278 23.59 -5.89 -19.81
CA ALA A 278 24.55 -4.83 -19.52
C ALA A 278 24.42 -3.65 -20.52
N LYS A 279 24.25 -3.93 -21.82
CA LYS A 279 23.99 -2.91 -22.83
C LYS A 279 22.68 -2.18 -22.56
N LYS A 280 21.61 -2.91 -22.28
CA LYS A 280 20.28 -2.33 -22.01
C LYS A 280 20.30 -1.45 -20.74
N ALA A 281 20.97 -1.87 -19.67
CA ALA A 281 21.18 -1.06 -18.49
C ALA A 281 21.89 0.26 -18.83
N ASN A 282 23.00 0.20 -19.59
CA ASN A 282 23.72 1.40 -20.04
C ASN A 282 22.83 2.35 -20.85
N GLU A 283 21.97 1.83 -21.73
CA GLU A 283 21.01 2.64 -22.50
C GLU A 283 20.02 3.36 -21.57
N ILE A 284 19.46 2.65 -20.59
CA ILE A 284 18.51 3.21 -19.61
C ILE A 284 19.18 4.31 -18.78
N TYR A 285 20.36 4.07 -18.21
CA TYR A 285 21.07 5.06 -17.37
C TYR A 285 21.57 6.27 -18.17
N LYS A 286 21.83 6.11 -19.47
CA LYS A 286 22.13 7.25 -20.36
C LYS A 286 20.90 8.18 -20.49
N LEU A 287 19.69 7.63 -20.51
CA LEU A 287 18.44 8.40 -20.61
C LEU A 287 18.00 8.92 -19.23
N ILE A 288 18.15 8.12 -18.18
CA ILE A 288 17.66 8.35 -16.83
C ILE A 288 18.79 8.06 -15.84
N PRO A 289 19.69 9.03 -15.57
CA PRO A 289 20.88 8.81 -14.77
C PRO A 289 20.64 8.33 -13.33
N ASP A 290 19.46 8.62 -12.78
CA ASP A 290 19.02 8.24 -11.43
C ASP A 290 18.02 7.07 -11.41
N PHE A 291 17.92 6.31 -12.50
CA PHE A 291 17.06 5.13 -12.58
C PHE A 291 17.28 4.19 -11.38
N GLY A 292 16.20 3.73 -10.75
CA GLY A 292 16.29 2.98 -9.49
C GLY A 292 16.66 1.51 -9.67
N GLY A 293 16.19 0.88 -10.74
CA GLY A 293 16.40 -0.54 -10.98
C GLY A 293 15.19 -1.30 -11.48
N PHE A 294 15.22 -2.61 -11.37
CA PHE A 294 14.21 -3.51 -11.91
C PHE A 294 13.40 -4.21 -10.83
N LEU A 295 12.10 -4.39 -11.10
CA LEU A 295 11.23 -5.34 -10.42
C LEU A 295 11.02 -6.56 -11.32
N VAL A 296 11.07 -7.77 -10.74
CA VAL A 296 10.97 -9.02 -11.50
C VAL A 296 9.98 -9.98 -10.86
N LYS A 297 9.01 -10.45 -11.64
CA LYS A 297 8.19 -11.62 -11.39
C LYS A 297 8.61 -12.68 -12.38
N ALA A 298 9.12 -13.83 -11.93
CA ALA A 298 9.68 -14.89 -12.76
C ALA A 298 9.14 -16.26 -12.35
N ASN A 299 8.98 -17.15 -13.32
CA ASN A 299 8.48 -18.51 -13.14
C ASN A 299 7.17 -18.60 -12.33
N SER A 300 6.24 -17.70 -12.61
CA SER A 300 4.96 -17.64 -11.94
C SER A 300 3.87 -17.21 -12.91
N GLU A 301 2.70 -17.87 -12.86
CA GLU A 301 1.51 -17.57 -13.68
C GLU A 301 1.82 -17.48 -15.19
N GLY A 302 2.66 -18.39 -15.69
CA GLY A 302 3.02 -18.44 -17.11
C GLY A 302 4.09 -17.43 -17.53
N LEU A 303 4.63 -16.60 -16.62
CA LEU A 303 5.75 -15.74 -16.94
C LEU A 303 7.07 -16.52 -16.99
N PRO A 304 7.94 -16.22 -17.96
CA PRO A 304 9.23 -16.86 -18.09
C PRO A 304 10.18 -16.52 -16.94
N GLY A 305 11.10 -17.42 -16.65
CA GLY A 305 12.08 -17.22 -15.62
C GLY A 305 13.31 -18.12 -15.74
N PRO A 306 14.25 -18.05 -14.80
CA PRO A 306 15.48 -18.82 -14.84
C PRO A 306 15.24 -20.34 -14.79
N GLN A 307 14.17 -20.81 -14.15
CA GLN A 307 13.88 -22.23 -14.02
C GLN A 307 13.55 -22.89 -15.39
N ASP A 308 13.07 -22.13 -16.38
CA ASP A 308 12.85 -22.61 -17.76
C ASP A 308 14.17 -23.06 -18.42
N PHE A 309 15.31 -22.63 -17.88
CA PHE A 309 16.66 -22.96 -18.33
C PHE A 309 17.41 -23.85 -17.34
N GLY A 310 16.72 -24.45 -16.35
CA GLY A 310 17.35 -25.23 -15.28
C GLY A 310 18.25 -24.41 -14.35
N ARG A 311 17.97 -23.10 -14.19
CA ARG A 311 18.71 -22.18 -13.33
C ARG A 311 17.89 -21.80 -12.10
N THR A 312 18.56 -21.29 -11.08
CA THR A 312 17.94 -20.84 -9.83
C THR A 312 17.43 -19.40 -9.96
N HIS A 313 16.53 -18.99 -9.05
CA HIS A 313 16.16 -17.57 -8.90
C HIS A 313 17.37 -16.68 -8.63
N ALA A 314 18.38 -17.18 -7.89
CA ALA A 314 19.61 -16.44 -7.62
C ALA A 314 20.42 -16.21 -8.92
N ASP A 315 20.50 -17.18 -9.83
CA ASP A 315 21.19 -17.00 -11.12
C ASP A 315 20.54 -15.89 -11.94
N GLY A 316 19.18 -15.90 -12.01
CA GLY A 316 18.43 -14.87 -12.73
C GLY A 316 18.56 -13.48 -12.12
N ALA A 317 18.39 -13.37 -10.81
CA ALA A 317 18.49 -12.10 -10.09
C ALA A 317 19.92 -11.52 -10.17
N ASN A 318 20.93 -12.36 -10.00
CA ASN A 318 22.34 -11.94 -10.02
C ASN A 318 22.78 -11.44 -11.40
N MET A 319 22.32 -12.05 -12.48
CA MET A 319 22.56 -11.55 -13.84
C MET A 319 22.11 -10.09 -14.00
N LEU A 320 20.88 -9.78 -13.58
CA LEU A 320 20.34 -8.42 -13.64
C LEU A 320 21.06 -7.48 -12.66
N ALA A 321 21.36 -7.97 -11.48
CA ALA A 321 22.07 -7.21 -10.46
C ALA A 321 23.48 -6.80 -10.93
N ASP A 322 24.20 -7.71 -11.57
CA ASP A 322 25.53 -7.44 -12.14
C ASP A 322 25.45 -6.37 -13.26
N ALA A 323 24.38 -6.38 -14.09
CA ALA A 323 24.16 -5.36 -15.11
C ALA A 323 23.83 -3.97 -14.53
N LEU A 324 23.13 -3.88 -13.39
CA LEU A 324 22.75 -2.62 -12.75
C LEU A 324 23.82 -2.07 -11.79
N LYS A 325 24.70 -2.93 -11.26
CA LYS A 325 25.69 -2.59 -10.22
C LYS A 325 26.60 -1.41 -10.57
N PRO A 326 27.12 -1.26 -11.80
CA PRO A 326 27.96 -0.11 -12.18
C PRO A 326 27.25 1.24 -12.00
N HIS A 327 25.93 1.25 -12.00
CA HIS A 327 25.09 2.45 -11.93
C HIS A 327 24.43 2.65 -10.55
N GLY A 328 24.63 1.70 -9.62
CA GLY A 328 24.01 1.75 -8.29
C GLY A 328 22.52 1.39 -8.27
N GLY A 329 22.02 0.71 -9.32
CA GLY A 329 20.66 0.21 -9.38
C GLY A 329 20.45 -1.09 -8.60
N ILE A 330 19.21 -1.37 -8.23
CA ILE A 330 18.83 -2.56 -7.45
C ILE A 330 17.90 -3.47 -8.25
N VAL A 331 17.83 -4.74 -7.84
CA VAL A 331 16.86 -5.72 -8.31
C VAL A 331 15.92 -6.07 -7.16
N MET A 332 14.64 -5.81 -7.34
CA MET A 332 13.55 -6.28 -6.49
C MET A 332 13.01 -7.57 -7.10
N TRP A 333 13.34 -8.71 -6.50
CA TRP A 333 12.97 -10.02 -7.01
C TRP A 333 11.82 -10.59 -6.19
N ARG A 334 10.66 -10.83 -6.82
CA ARG A 334 9.48 -11.31 -6.09
C ARG A 334 9.60 -12.80 -5.74
N ALA A 335 9.40 -13.11 -4.46
CA ALA A 335 9.23 -14.48 -3.99
C ALA A 335 7.76 -14.89 -4.14
N PHE A 336 7.31 -15.00 -5.37
CA PHE A 336 5.96 -15.40 -5.70
C PHE A 336 5.98 -16.65 -6.59
N VAL A 337 5.76 -17.78 -5.97
CA VAL A 337 5.87 -19.10 -6.61
C VAL A 337 4.49 -19.71 -6.77
N TYR A 338 4.17 -20.09 -7.99
CA TYR A 338 2.90 -20.70 -8.36
C TYR A 338 3.13 -22.07 -8.99
N ASP A 339 3.32 -23.10 -8.17
CA ASP A 339 3.35 -24.49 -8.62
C ASP A 339 2.79 -25.43 -7.53
N ALA A 340 1.49 -25.33 -7.27
CA ALA A 340 0.83 -26.05 -6.19
C ALA A 340 0.46 -27.52 -6.54
N VAL A 341 0.93 -28.04 -7.65
CA VAL A 341 0.57 -29.41 -8.07
C VAL A 341 1.14 -30.47 -7.14
N LYS A 342 2.16 -30.14 -6.36
CA LYS A 342 2.93 -31.10 -5.54
C LYS A 342 2.93 -30.85 -4.04
N ASP A 343 2.45 -29.69 -3.56
CA ASP A 343 2.48 -29.34 -2.13
C ASP A 343 1.48 -28.22 -1.80
N ASP A 344 1.26 -27.94 -0.51
CA ASP A 344 0.46 -26.82 -0.05
C ASP A 344 1.06 -25.49 -0.53
N ARG A 345 0.22 -24.67 -1.17
CA ARG A 345 0.59 -23.36 -1.72
C ARG A 345 1.31 -22.50 -0.70
N ALA A 346 0.88 -22.53 0.58
CA ALA A 346 1.49 -21.75 1.66
C ALA A 346 2.97 -22.06 1.90
N LYS A 347 3.47 -23.21 1.43
CA LYS A 347 4.84 -23.66 1.65
C LYS A 347 5.82 -23.32 0.53
N LEU A 348 5.31 -23.00 -0.65
CA LEU A 348 6.13 -23.01 -1.88
C LEU A 348 7.22 -21.95 -1.87
N ALA A 349 6.89 -20.68 -1.58
CA ALA A 349 7.88 -19.62 -1.56
C ALA A 349 9.00 -19.89 -0.51
N TYR A 350 8.63 -20.40 0.66
CA TYR A 350 9.60 -20.77 1.68
C TYR A 350 10.56 -21.86 1.18
N LYS A 351 10.01 -22.94 0.59
CA LYS A 351 10.82 -24.05 0.08
C LYS A 351 11.81 -23.64 -1.01
N GLU A 352 11.40 -22.74 -1.89
CA GLU A 352 12.24 -22.30 -3.00
C GLU A 352 13.30 -21.28 -2.58
N PHE A 353 12.98 -20.36 -1.68
CA PHE A 353 13.87 -19.24 -1.38
C PHE A 353 14.82 -19.49 -0.21
N ILE A 354 14.46 -20.32 0.80
CA ILE A 354 15.35 -20.60 1.94
C ILE A 354 16.69 -21.22 1.51
N PRO A 355 16.73 -22.18 0.57
CA PRO A 355 18.02 -22.73 0.11
C PRO A 355 18.92 -21.72 -0.58
N LEU A 356 18.36 -20.60 -1.05
CA LEU A 356 19.06 -19.55 -1.78
C LEU A 356 19.56 -18.41 -0.87
N ASP A 357 19.28 -18.47 0.44
CA ASP A 357 19.66 -17.40 1.37
C ASP A 357 21.19 -17.19 1.40
N GLY A 358 21.62 -15.98 1.06
CA GLY A 358 23.04 -15.60 0.95
C GLY A 358 23.68 -15.88 -0.41
N GLN A 359 22.90 -16.36 -1.42
CA GLN A 359 23.40 -16.56 -2.79
C GLN A 359 23.15 -15.35 -3.70
N PHE A 360 22.35 -14.39 -3.26
CA PHE A 360 22.03 -13.18 -4.02
C PHE A 360 23.11 -12.10 -3.85
N ARG A 361 23.26 -11.25 -4.88
CA ARG A 361 24.14 -10.07 -4.84
C ARG A 361 23.66 -9.05 -3.81
N ASP A 362 24.55 -8.17 -3.37
CA ASP A 362 24.29 -7.13 -2.37
C ASP A 362 23.29 -6.05 -2.81
N ASN A 363 23.06 -5.92 -4.11
CA ASN A 363 22.04 -5.04 -4.70
C ASN A 363 20.75 -5.78 -5.14
N VAL A 364 20.55 -7.01 -4.69
CA VAL A 364 19.29 -7.75 -4.80
C VAL A 364 18.52 -7.69 -3.48
N ILE A 365 17.24 -7.45 -3.54
CA ILE A 365 16.32 -7.58 -2.41
C ILE A 365 15.14 -8.47 -2.81
N ILE A 366 14.76 -9.40 -1.93
CA ILE A 366 13.67 -10.32 -2.19
C ILE A 366 12.36 -9.68 -1.71
N GLN A 367 11.44 -9.42 -2.64
CA GLN A 367 10.14 -8.83 -2.36
C GLN A 367 9.14 -9.94 -2.02
N VAL A 368 8.60 -9.88 -0.79
CA VAL A 368 7.78 -10.93 -0.18
C VAL A 368 6.44 -10.35 0.25
N LYS A 369 5.34 -10.97 -0.21
CA LYS A 369 3.98 -10.62 0.24
C LYS A 369 3.85 -10.76 1.76
N ASN A 370 2.98 -9.97 2.35
CA ASN A 370 2.72 -10.02 3.80
C ASN A 370 2.31 -11.40 4.30
N GLY A 371 1.49 -12.16 3.56
CA GLY A 371 1.09 -13.53 3.86
C GLY A 371 1.67 -14.54 2.88
N PRO A 372 1.63 -15.86 3.20
CA PRO A 372 2.23 -16.91 2.38
C PRO A 372 1.38 -17.33 1.18
N ILE A 373 0.09 -16.97 1.13
CA ILE A 373 -0.82 -17.30 0.00
C ILE A 373 -0.86 -16.16 -1.01
N ASP A 374 -1.56 -15.07 -0.67
CA ASP A 374 -1.77 -13.95 -1.59
C ASP A 374 -2.64 -12.87 -0.94
N PHE A 375 -2.18 -11.75 -0.49
CA PHE A 375 -2.91 -10.59 0.04
C PHE A 375 -4.35 -10.85 0.55
N GLN A 376 -4.61 -12.02 1.12
CA GLN A 376 -5.94 -12.41 1.61
C GLN A 376 -6.41 -11.46 2.73
N PRO A 377 -7.71 -11.34 2.99
CA PRO A 377 -8.23 -10.47 4.05
C PRO A 377 -7.56 -10.70 5.41
N ARG A 378 -7.19 -11.94 5.69
CA ARG A 378 -6.33 -12.32 6.82
C ARG A 378 -5.49 -13.53 6.51
N GLU A 379 -4.18 -13.39 6.70
CA GLU A 379 -3.20 -14.46 6.69
C GLU A 379 -2.23 -14.28 7.86
N PRO A 380 -1.58 -15.34 8.37
CA PRO A 380 -0.38 -15.16 9.18
C PRO A 380 0.71 -14.53 8.31
N PHE A 381 1.71 -13.89 8.94
CA PHE A 381 2.84 -13.36 8.18
C PHE A 381 3.59 -14.46 7.41
N SER A 382 4.18 -14.12 6.27
CA SER A 382 5.00 -15.07 5.49
C SER A 382 6.20 -15.55 6.31
N PRO A 383 6.40 -16.87 6.46
CA PRO A 383 7.49 -17.43 7.29
C PRO A 383 8.88 -17.14 6.73
N LEU A 384 9.03 -16.59 5.52
CA LEU A 384 10.30 -16.07 5.02
C LEU A 384 10.86 -14.96 5.89
N PHE A 385 9.97 -14.12 6.48
CA PHE A 385 10.39 -13.08 7.41
C PHE A 385 10.97 -13.69 8.69
N GLY A 386 12.22 -13.37 8.98
CA GLY A 386 12.98 -13.96 10.06
C GLY A 386 13.70 -15.27 9.74
N ALA A 387 13.31 -15.99 8.68
CA ALA A 387 13.98 -17.21 8.24
C ALA A 387 15.15 -16.93 7.27
N MET A 388 14.98 -16.04 6.30
CA MET A 388 16.10 -15.56 5.48
C MET A 388 16.88 -14.49 6.24
N LYS A 389 18.15 -14.78 6.59
CA LYS A 389 18.94 -13.93 7.49
C LYS A 389 20.04 -13.17 6.77
N LYS A 390 20.49 -13.65 5.61
CA LYS A 390 21.64 -13.13 4.86
C LYS A 390 21.20 -12.23 3.72
N THR A 391 20.13 -12.59 3.03
CA THR A 391 19.56 -11.83 1.91
C THR A 391 18.52 -10.84 2.43
N PRO A 392 18.57 -9.55 2.04
CA PRO A 392 17.57 -8.59 2.48
C PRO A 392 16.18 -8.92 1.94
N LEU A 393 15.17 -8.80 2.80
CA LEU A 393 13.77 -8.95 2.44
C LEU A 393 13.05 -7.61 2.41
N MET A 394 12.12 -7.47 1.48
CA MET A 394 11.28 -6.30 1.26
C MET A 394 9.81 -6.70 1.46
N PRO A 395 9.13 -6.24 2.51
CA PRO A 395 7.70 -6.42 2.63
C PRO A 395 6.96 -5.87 1.41
N GLU A 396 6.06 -6.68 0.84
CA GLU A 396 5.10 -6.26 -0.19
C GLU A 396 3.70 -6.30 0.41
N VAL A 397 3.05 -5.14 0.51
CA VAL A 397 1.65 -5.01 0.91
C VAL A 397 0.80 -4.56 -0.26
N GLN A 398 -0.50 -4.83 -0.23
CA GLN A 398 -1.41 -4.42 -1.29
C GLN A 398 -2.25 -3.23 -0.83
N ILE A 399 -2.09 -2.07 -1.48
CA ILE A 399 -2.90 -0.88 -1.22
C ILE A 399 -4.25 -1.01 -1.95
N THR A 400 -4.23 -1.64 -3.11
CA THR A 400 -5.45 -2.04 -3.80
C THR A 400 -6.19 -3.11 -3.01
N GLN A 401 -7.51 -3.09 -3.03
CA GLN A 401 -8.36 -3.96 -2.23
C GLN A 401 -8.88 -5.16 -3.06
N GLU A 402 -7.98 -5.86 -3.76
CA GLU A 402 -8.32 -6.97 -4.64
C GLU A 402 -9.23 -8.02 -3.99
N TYR A 403 -8.96 -8.33 -2.73
CA TYR A 403 -9.68 -9.34 -1.94
C TYR A 403 -10.60 -8.72 -0.87
N LEU A 404 -10.84 -7.41 -0.91
CA LEU A 404 -11.50 -6.65 0.14
C LEU A 404 -12.60 -5.72 -0.39
N GLY A 405 -13.31 -6.16 -1.47
CA GLY A 405 -14.44 -5.44 -2.03
C GLY A 405 -14.07 -4.28 -2.95
N PHE A 406 -12.85 -4.28 -3.49
CA PHE A 406 -12.34 -3.30 -4.46
C PHE A 406 -12.49 -1.86 -3.93
N SER A 407 -12.82 -0.90 -4.79
CA SER A 407 -13.14 0.47 -4.37
C SER A 407 -14.61 0.66 -3.94
N ASN A 408 -15.36 -0.42 -3.73
CA ASN A 408 -16.74 -0.35 -3.24
C ASN A 408 -16.85 -0.38 -1.71
N HIS A 409 -15.88 -1.00 -1.02
CA HIS A 409 -15.92 -1.15 0.43
C HIS A 409 -14.94 -0.21 1.12
N LEU A 410 -15.37 0.37 2.25
CA LEU A 410 -14.49 1.06 3.17
C LEU A 410 -13.68 0.01 3.95
N VAL A 411 -12.37 -0.05 3.68
CA VAL A 411 -11.44 -0.90 4.39
C VAL A 411 -10.14 -0.13 4.65
N PHE A 412 -9.86 0.21 5.90
CA PHE A 412 -8.63 0.87 6.28
C PHE A 412 -7.53 -0.16 6.55
N LEU A 413 -6.66 -0.33 5.57
CA LEU A 413 -5.64 -1.39 5.54
C LEU A 413 -4.48 -1.17 6.50
N SER A 414 -4.31 0.02 7.04
CA SER A 414 -3.24 0.32 8.00
C SER A 414 -3.23 -0.64 9.18
N THR A 415 -4.41 -1.02 9.69
CA THR A 415 -4.54 -1.97 10.81
C THR A 415 -4.01 -3.37 10.48
N MET A 416 -4.14 -3.79 9.21
CA MET A 416 -3.58 -5.05 8.73
C MET A 416 -2.05 -4.96 8.61
N TRP A 417 -1.54 -3.82 8.13
CA TRP A 417 -0.10 -3.63 7.96
C TRP A 417 0.63 -3.42 9.29
N GLU A 418 0.01 -2.73 10.24
CA GLU A 418 0.50 -2.62 11.62
C GLU A 418 0.59 -4.01 12.27
N GLU A 419 -0.51 -4.79 12.24
CA GLU A 419 -0.55 -6.19 12.73
C GLU A 419 0.57 -7.03 12.09
N PHE A 420 0.77 -6.91 10.78
CA PHE A 420 1.81 -7.64 10.04
C PHE A 420 3.22 -7.20 10.44
N LEU A 421 3.50 -5.89 10.44
CA LEU A 421 4.83 -5.36 10.76
C LEU A 421 5.23 -5.61 12.22
N GLU A 422 4.26 -5.65 13.13
CA GLU A 422 4.46 -5.94 14.55
C GLU A 422 4.49 -7.44 14.89
N SER A 423 4.09 -8.31 13.95
CA SER A 423 4.13 -9.76 14.16
C SER A 423 5.54 -10.22 14.54
N ASP A 424 5.67 -10.90 15.69
CA ASP A 424 6.95 -11.38 16.20
C ASP A 424 7.38 -12.66 15.47
N THR A 425 8.52 -12.63 14.84
CA THR A 425 9.10 -13.79 14.14
C THR A 425 9.87 -14.71 15.07
N TYR A 426 10.24 -14.24 16.26
CA TYR A 426 11.12 -14.90 17.24
C TYR A 426 12.50 -15.28 16.70
N CYS A 427 12.92 -14.81 15.55
CA CYS A 427 14.18 -15.22 14.90
C CYS A 427 15.46 -14.85 15.67
N ALA A 428 15.37 -13.88 16.56
CA ALA A 428 16.43 -13.46 17.48
C ALA A 428 15.88 -13.32 18.93
N GLY A 429 14.86 -14.10 19.27
CA GLY A 429 14.13 -14.03 20.53
C GLY A 429 12.89 -13.14 20.45
N LYS A 430 12.19 -12.98 21.57
CA LYS A 430 10.96 -12.17 21.67
C LYS A 430 11.23 -10.72 21.27
N GLY A 431 10.32 -10.16 20.51
CA GLY A 431 10.41 -8.79 20.00
C GLY A 431 11.15 -8.65 18.66
N SER A 432 11.41 -9.77 17.97
CA SER A 432 11.97 -9.83 16.62
C SER A 432 10.88 -9.66 15.58
N THR A 433 10.26 -8.47 15.54
CA THR A 433 9.12 -8.21 14.66
C THR A 433 9.51 -8.26 13.18
N VAL A 434 8.53 -8.48 12.29
CA VAL A 434 8.72 -8.41 10.84
C VAL A 434 9.38 -7.09 10.45
N ALA A 435 8.92 -5.96 10.99
CA ALA A 435 9.55 -4.66 10.76
C ALA A 435 11.05 -4.68 11.06
N LYS A 436 11.45 -5.16 12.24
CA LYS A 436 12.87 -5.21 12.66
C LYS A 436 13.73 -6.19 11.86
N THR A 437 13.12 -7.21 11.24
CA THR A 437 13.86 -8.14 10.36
C THR A 437 14.15 -7.54 8.99
N THR A 438 13.42 -6.47 8.59
CA THR A 438 13.46 -5.90 7.25
C THR A 438 14.00 -4.47 7.18
N ASP A 439 13.99 -3.72 8.31
CA ASP A 439 14.49 -2.34 8.39
C ASP A 439 15.99 -2.21 8.74
N GLY A 440 16.72 -3.34 8.77
CA GLY A 440 18.15 -3.41 9.11
C GLY A 440 18.43 -3.46 10.61
N THR A 441 17.41 -3.46 11.48
CA THR A 441 17.61 -3.48 12.94
C THR A 441 18.23 -4.80 13.42
N ILE A 442 17.71 -5.96 12.98
CA ILE A 442 18.18 -7.28 13.43
C ILE A 442 19.37 -7.75 12.58
N PHE A 443 19.19 -7.86 11.27
CA PHE A 443 20.21 -8.48 10.40
C PHE A 443 21.27 -7.51 9.88
N LYS A 444 21.21 -6.22 10.23
CA LYS A 444 22.18 -5.17 9.86
C LYS A 444 22.36 -5.00 8.35
N GLN A 445 21.33 -5.33 7.58
CA GLN A 445 21.35 -5.16 6.14
C GLN A 445 21.35 -3.68 5.77
N LYS A 446 22.14 -3.32 4.77
CA LYS A 446 22.26 -1.92 4.30
C LYS A 446 21.14 -1.54 3.35
N LEU A 447 20.71 -2.48 2.49
CA LEU A 447 19.57 -2.30 1.61
C LEU A 447 18.31 -2.71 2.35
N THR A 448 17.44 -1.75 2.61
CA THR A 448 16.14 -1.93 3.28
C THR A 448 15.04 -1.33 2.41
N ALA A 449 13.93 -2.02 2.24
CA ALA A 449 12.87 -1.55 1.37
C ALA A 449 11.48 -2.04 1.82
N ILE A 450 10.44 -1.34 1.36
CA ILE A 450 9.04 -1.72 1.47
C ILE A 450 8.30 -1.33 0.19
N ALA A 451 7.39 -2.18 -0.28
CA ALA A 451 6.58 -1.98 -1.47
C ALA A 451 5.08 -1.98 -1.16
N GLY A 452 4.34 -1.12 -1.84
CA GLY A 452 2.88 -1.13 -1.85
C GLY A 452 2.33 -1.25 -3.27
N VAL A 453 1.47 -2.24 -3.53
CA VAL A 453 0.75 -2.34 -4.81
C VAL A 453 -0.29 -1.22 -4.87
N ALA A 454 -0.14 -0.31 -5.82
CA ALA A 454 -0.90 0.93 -5.87
C ALA A 454 -2.34 0.72 -6.37
N ASN A 455 -3.28 1.47 -5.78
CA ASN A 455 -4.62 1.68 -6.32
C ASN A 455 -4.77 3.16 -6.70
N ILE A 456 -4.15 3.57 -7.78
CA ILE A 456 -4.08 4.95 -8.26
C ILE A 456 -4.37 4.96 -9.75
N GLY A 457 -5.36 5.75 -10.15
CA GLY A 457 -5.77 5.88 -11.54
C GLY A 457 -6.37 7.26 -11.84
N LEU A 458 -7.01 7.37 -13.00
CA LEU A 458 -7.59 8.63 -13.52
C LEU A 458 -8.94 8.99 -12.90
N ASP A 459 -9.41 8.24 -11.91
CA ASP A 459 -10.63 8.62 -11.19
C ASP A 459 -10.47 9.98 -10.52
N ALA A 460 -11.56 10.73 -10.41
CA ALA A 460 -11.54 12.09 -9.87
C ALA A 460 -10.90 12.18 -8.47
N ASN A 461 -11.08 11.13 -7.65
CA ASN A 461 -10.48 11.03 -6.32
C ASN A 461 -9.19 10.19 -6.29
N TRP A 462 -8.60 9.81 -7.43
CA TRP A 462 -7.39 8.98 -7.62
C TRP A 462 -7.52 7.51 -7.20
N CYS A 463 -8.45 7.15 -6.35
CA CYS A 463 -8.49 5.83 -5.70
C CYS A 463 -9.83 5.10 -5.84
N GLY A 464 -10.81 5.68 -6.55
CA GLY A 464 -12.14 5.10 -6.76
C GLY A 464 -13.05 5.12 -5.53
N HIS A 465 -12.50 5.45 -4.35
CA HIS A 465 -13.22 5.62 -3.09
C HIS A 465 -12.46 6.62 -2.21
N HIS A 466 -13.15 7.57 -1.57
CA HIS A 466 -12.48 8.59 -0.76
C HIS A 466 -11.62 7.98 0.37
N PHE A 467 -12.13 6.96 1.07
CA PHE A 467 -11.35 6.30 2.12
C PHE A 467 -10.22 5.42 1.60
N ALA A 468 -10.20 5.02 0.32
CA ALA A 468 -9.06 4.32 -0.26
C ALA A 468 -7.82 5.22 -0.38
N GLN A 469 -8.00 6.55 -0.41
CA GLN A 469 -6.90 7.51 -0.28
C GLN A 469 -6.16 7.35 1.05
N ALA A 470 -6.88 7.00 2.14
CA ALA A 470 -6.28 6.75 3.44
C ALA A 470 -5.30 5.58 3.43
N ASN A 471 -5.51 4.58 2.55
CA ASN A 471 -4.62 3.43 2.40
C ASN A 471 -3.30 3.85 1.72
N TRP A 472 -3.36 4.68 0.68
CA TRP A 472 -2.17 5.26 0.07
C TRP A 472 -1.39 6.11 1.08
N TYR A 473 -2.08 7.01 1.80
CA TYR A 473 -1.50 7.82 2.88
C TYR A 473 -0.81 6.95 3.93
N ALA A 474 -1.51 5.94 4.44
CA ALA A 474 -1.03 5.07 5.50
C ALA A 474 0.20 4.26 5.08
N PHE A 475 0.23 3.76 3.84
CA PHE A 475 1.41 3.08 3.33
C PHE A 475 2.65 3.97 3.38
N GLY A 476 2.58 5.22 2.89
CA GLY A 476 3.70 6.14 2.93
C GLY A 476 4.15 6.46 4.37
N ARG A 477 3.18 6.66 5.28
CA ARG A 477 3.47 6.95 6.70
C ARG A 477 4.16 5.78 7.40
N LEU A 478 3.68 4.54 7.23
CA LEU A 478 4.31 3.34 7.78
C LEU A 478 5.66 3.01 7.12
N ALA A 479 5.79 3.25 5.82
CA ALA A 479 7.06 3.09 5.11
C ALA A 479 8.14 4.08 5.60
N TRP A 480 7.72 5.29 5.99
CA TRP A 480 8.59 6.28 6.60
C TRP A 480 8.92 5.92 8.06
N ASN A 481 7.90 5.64 8.86
CA ASN A 481 8.04 5.30 10.27
C ASN A 481 7.14 4.11 10.62
N ASN A 482 7.75 2.92 10.69
CA ASN A 482 7.06 1.65 10.94
C ASN A 482 6.63 1.45 12.40
N SER A 483 6.82 2.45 13.27
CA SER A 483 6.32 2.46 14.65
C SER A 483 5.08 3.32 14.86
N LEU A 484 4.56 3.97 13.79
CA LEU A 484 3.30 4.69 13.86
C LEU A 484 2.13 3.74 14.02
N THR A 485 1.16 4.12 14.85
CA THR A 485 -0.08 3.38 15.00
C THR A 485 -1.10 3.76 13.91
N SER A 486 -1.96 2.83 13.57
CA SER A 486 -3.07 3.07 12.64
C SER A 486 -4.00 4.19 13.12
N ALA A 487 -4.15 4.34 14.45
CA ALA A 487 -4.96 5.40 15.04
C ALA A 487 -4.36 6.80 14.79
N GLU A 488 -3.05 6.96 14.95
CA GLU A 488 -2.34 8.21 14.66
C GLU A 488 -2.45 8.57 13.18
N ILE A 489 -2.27 7.58 12.30
CA ILE A 489 -2.32 7.77 10.85
C ILE A 489 -3.75 8.13 10.39
N ALA A 490 -4.77 7.44 10.91
CA ALA A 490 -6.18 7.75 10.61
C ALA A 490 -6.53 9.17 11.04
N GLU A 491 -6.16 9.58 12.26
CA GLU A 491 -6.39 10.92 12.76
C GLU A 491 -5.72 11.99 11.90
N GLU A 492 -4.45 11.78 11.54
CA GLU A 492 -3.72 12.70 10.64
C GLU A 492 -4.45 12.86 9.31
N TRP A 493 -4.84 11.73 8.68
CA TRP A 493 -5.50 11.76 7.38
C TRP A 493 -6.89 12.41 7.43
N ILE A 494 -7.71 12.07 8.44
CA ILE A 494 -9.05 12.65 8.61
C ILE A 494 -8.96 14.17 8.75
N LYS A 495 -8.04 14.65 9.60
CA LYS A 495 -7.86 16.09 9.86
C LYS A 495 -7.40 16.85 8.62
N GLN A 496 -6.58 16.25 7.77
CA GLN A 496 -6.11 16.85 6.53
C GLN A 496 -7.15 16.77 5.39
N THR A 497 -8.08 15.82 5.45
CA THR A 497 -8.97 15.50 4.32
C THR A 497 -10.39 16.02 4.51
N PHE A 498 -10.94 15.96 5.72
CA PHE A 498 -12.33 16.31 6.00
C PHE A 498 -12.50 17.41 7.04
N SER A 499 -12.19 17.13 8.30
CA SER A 499 -12.46 18.06 9.40
C SER A 499 -11.48 17.87 10.57
N THR A 500 -11.17 18.97 11.27
CA THR A 500 -10.39 18.96 12.52
C THR A 500 -11.27 18.83 13.76
N GLU A 501 -12.60 18.92 13.63
CA GLU A 501 -13.54 18.86 14.75
C GLU A 501 -13.57 17.49 15.41
N VAL A 502 -13.35 17.42 16.73
CA VAL A 502 -13.31 16.17 17.51
C VAL A 502 -14.59 15.34 17.34
N LYS A 503 -15.76 16.01 17.26
CA LYS A 503 -17.07 15.35 17.07
C LYS A 503 -17.19 14.61 15.73
N PHE A 504 -16.37 14.96 14.75
CA PHE A 504 -16.25 14.26 13.48
C PHE A 504 -15.10 13.27 13.52
N VAL A 505 -13.92 13.70 13.97
CA VAL A 505 -12.68 12.92 13.93
C VAL A 505 -12.80 11.60 14.69
N GLU A 506 -13.29 11.62 15.93
CA GLU A 506 -13.32 10.42 16.77
C GLU A 506 -14.25 9.31 16.25
N PRO A 507 -15.52 9.57 15.87
CA PRO A 507 -16.37 8.53 15.31
C PRO A 507 -15.86 7.98 13.96
N VAL A 508 -15.34 8.84 13.08
CA VAL A 508 -14.82 8.41 11.77
C VAL A 508 -13.53 7.61 11.94
N LYS A 509 -12.66 7.99 12.87
CA LYS A 509 -11.45 7.24 13.23
C LYS A 509 -11.80 5.84 13.73
N SER A 510 -12.78 5.72 14.65
CA SER A 510 -13.24 4.40 15.14
C SER A 510 -13.79 3.54 13.99
N MET A 511 -14.64 4.12 13.12
CA MET A 511 -15.14 3.44 11.93
C MET A 511 -14.01 2.93 11.03
N MET A 512 -13.00 3.74 10.77
CA MET A 512 -11.83 3.32 9.95
C MET A 512 -11.09 2.16 10.61
N LEU A 513 -10.77 2.27 11.90
CA LEU A 513 -10.00 1.26 12.63
C LEU A 513 -10.72 -0.10 12.69
N GLU A 514 -12.05 -0.09 12.75
CA GLU A 514 -12.87 -1.30 12.80
C GLU A 514 -13.13 -1.91 11.40
N SER A 515 -12.96 -1.13 10.32
CA SER A 515 -13.45 -1.49 8.99
C SER A 515 -12.79 -2.74 8.41
N ARG A 516 -11.48 -2.95 8.61
CA ARG A 516 -10.80 -4.17 8.16
C ARG A 516 -11.31 -5.40 8.91
N GLU A 517 -11.47 -5.33 10.22
CA GLU A 517 -11.97 -6.46 11.01
C GLU A 517 -13.42 -6.80 10.65
N ALA A 518 -14.26 -5.79 10.44
CA ALA A 518 -15.62 -5.98 9.95
C ALA A 518 -15.64 -6.72 8.61
N THR A 519 -14.75 -6.35 7.69
CA THR A 519 -14.64 -6.98 6.37
C THR A 519 -14.20 -8.43 6.49
N VAL A 520 -13.20 -8.73 7.30
CA VAL A 520 -12.80 -10.13 7.58
C VAL A 520 -13.98 -10.91 8.15
N ASN A 521 -14.73 -10.32 9.09
CA ASN A 521 -15.85 -10.99 9.75
C ASN A 521 -16.98 -11.38 8.78
N TYR A 522 -17.37 -10.48 7.84
CA TYR A 522 -18.42 -10.83 6.89
C TYR A 522 -17.94 -11.57 5.65
N MET A 523 -16.64 -11.59 5.34
CA MET A 523 -16.10 -12.34 4.20
C MET A 523 -15.55 -13.70 4.60
N MET A 524 -14.52 -13.72 5.44
CA MET A 524 -13.67 -14.88 5.73
C MET A 524 -13.24 -14.94 7.20
N PRO A 525 -14.20 -15.16 8.12
CA PRO A 525 -13.90 -15.22 9.55
C PRO A 525 -13.08 -16.43 9.93
N LEU A 526 -12.47 -16.39 11.11
CA LEU A 526 -11.79 -17.51 11.78
C LEU A 526 -10.62 -18.13 11.00
N GLY A 527 -10.05 -17.37 10.04
CA GLY A 527 -8.94 -17.86 9.20
C GLY A 527 -9.39 -18.56 7.92
N LEU A 528 -10.68 -18.57 7.62
CA LEU A 528 -11.14 -18.89 6.25
C LEU A 528 -10.50 -17.95 5.25
N HIS A 529 -10.20 -18.43 4.06
CA HIS A 529 -9.56 -17.65 3.01
C HIS A 529 -9.92 -18.16 1.62
N HIS A 530 -9.77 -17.30 0.63
CA HIS A 530 -9.98 -17.57 -0.79
C HIS A 530 -11.40 -18.03 -1.16
N LEU A 531 -12.45 -17.53 -0.50
CA LEU A 531 -13.85 -17.88 -0.78
C LEU A 531 -14.49 -17.04 -1.90
N PHE A 532 -13.68 -16.49 -2.78
CA PHE A 532 -14.07 -15.53 -3.83
C PHE A 532 -14.59 -16.19 -5.09
N ALA A 533 -15.28 -15.38 -5.89
CA ALA A 533 -15.58 -15.68 -7.26
C ALA A 533 -14.31 -15.86 -8.10
N TYR A 534 -14.33 -16.87 -8.98
CA TYR A 534 -13.21 -17.15 -9.87
C TYR A 534 -12.96 -16.01 -10.85
N GLY A 535 -11.69 -15.66 -10.99
CA GLY A 535 -11.20 -14.73 -12.02
C GLY A 535 -11.18 -13.25 -11.61
N HIS A 536 -12.09 -12.79 -10.74
CA HIS A 536 -12.15 -11.37 -10.39
C HIS A 536 -12.12 -11.06 -8.88
N HIS A 537 -12.29 -12.02 -7.99
CA HIS A 537 -12.19 -11.92 -6.54
C HIS A 537 -13.22 -11.00 -5.85
N TYR A 538 -14.30 -10.60 -6.54
CA TYR A 538 -15.39 -9.84 -5.95
C TYR A 538 -16.60 -10.76 -5.66
N GLY A 539 -17.11 -10.68 -4.42
CA GLY A 539 -18.25 -11.48 -3.99
C GLY A 539 -17.91 -12.93 -3.61
N PRO A 540 -18.83 -13.61 -2.90
CA PRO A 540 -18.65 -14.95 -2.39
C PRO A 540 -18.98 -16.03 -3.46
N GLU A 541 -18.09 -16.97 -3.66
CA GLU A 541 -18.35 -18.20 -4.40
C GLU A 541 -17.71 -19.42 -3.70
N PRO A 542 -18.03 -19.75 -2.44
CA PRO A 542 -17.42 -20.89 -1.75
C PRO A 542 -17.66 -22.24 -2.48
N TRP A 543 -18.66 -22.31 -3.35
CA TRP A 543 -18.97 -23.47 -4.20
C TRP A 543 -18.15 -23.56 -5.48
N CYS A 544 -17.35 -22.53 -5.81
CA CYS A 544 -16.68 -22.44 -7.10
C CYS A 544 -15.78 -23.65 -7.37
N ASP A 545 -15.96 -24.24 -8.56
CA ASP A 545 -15.24 -25.42 -9.04
C ASP A 545 -15.25 -25.41 -10.58
N VAL A 546 -14.17 -24.87 -11.16
CA VAL A 546 -14.04 -24.69 -12.60
C VAL A 546 -13.27 -25.90 -13.18
N PRO A 547 -13.87 -26.72 -14.05
CA PRO A 547 -13.19 -27.85 -14.65
C PRO A 547 -11.91 -27.44 -15.39
N GLY A 548 -10.80 -28.10 -15.08
CA GLY A 548 -9.50 -27.84 -15.70
C GLY A 548 -8.71 -26.67 -15.12
N ALA A 549 -9.31 -25.88 -14.23
CA ALA A 549 -8.58 -24.85 -13.50
C ALA A 549 -7.68 -25.49 -12.41
N ARG A 550 -6.64 -24.77 -12.02
CA ARG A 550 -5.77 -25.22 -10.92
C ARG A 550 -6.54 -25.28 -9.60
N GLN A 551 -6.32 -26.34 -8.84
CA GLN A 551 -7.02 -26.55 -7.56
C GLN A 551 -6.79 -25.42 -6.56
N ASP A 552 -5.57 -24.87 -6.48
CA ASP A 552 -5.20 -23.77 -5.60
C ASP A 552 -5.74 -22.40 -6.02
N TRP A 553 -6.53 -22.34 -7.08
CA TRP A 553 -7.35 -21.21 -7.47
C TRP A 553 -8.81 -21.36 -7.03
N MET A 554 -9.18 -22.53 -6.52
CA MET A 554 -10.56 -22.87 -6.15
C MET A 554 -10.80 -22.75 -4.65
N PRO A 555 -11.90 -22.14 -4.22
CA PRO A 555 -12.29 -22.06 -2.81
C PRO A 555 -12.30 -23.38 -2.09
N LYS A 556 -12.77 -24.44 -2.76
CA LYS A 556 -12.87 -25.80 -2.21
C LYS A 556 -11.54 -26.34 -1.71
N TYR A 557 -10.42 -26.00 -2.37
CA TYR A 557 -9.09 -26.38 -1.95
C TYR A 557 -8.74 -25.82 -0.55
N TYR A 558 -9.23 -24.62 -0.23
CA TYR A 558 -8.88 -23.93 1.01
C TYR A 558 -9.82 -24.30 2.16
N HIS A 559 -11.15 -24.32 1.94
CA HIS A 559 -12.08 -24.56 3.02
C HIS A 559 -12.34 -26.04 3.31
N ASN A 560 -12.14 -26.96 2.34
CA ASN A 560 -12.34 -28.42 2.45
C ASN A 560 -13.65 -28.82 3.15
N ALA A 561 -14.69 -28.01 3.09
CA ALA A 561 -15.93 -28.25 3.82
C ALA A 561 -16.56 -29.59 3.44
N SER A 562 -16.91 -30.36 4.45
CA SER A 562 -17.53 -31.67 4.36
C SER A 562 -18.40 -31.95 5.59
N VAL A 563 -19.10 -33.08 5.60
CA VAL A 563 -19.86 -33.50 6.81
C VAL A 563 -18.96 -33.66 8.05
N LYS A 564 -17.65 -33.85 7.87
CA LYS A 564 -16.67 -34.01 8.95
C LYS A 564 -16.21 -32.69 9.54
N GLY A 565 -16.27 -31.57 8.80
CA GLY A 565 -15.76 -30.30 9.26
C GLY A 565 -15.39 -29.32 8.14
N ILE A 566 -14.61 -28.29 8.50
CA ILE A 566 -14.17 -27.20 7.63
C ILE A 566 -12.76 -26.74 7.99
N GLY A 567 -12.04 -26.17 7.04
CA GLY A 567 -10.72 -25.56 7.20
C GLY A 567 -9.61 -26.32 6.48
N PHE A 568 -8.38 -25.89 6.64
CA PHE A 568 -7.21 -26.53 6.04
C PHE A 568 -6.24 -27.05 7.11
N ASP A 569 -5.94 -28.34 7.09
CA ASP A 569 -4.97 -28.89 8.03
C ASP A 569 -3.53 -28.60 7.58
N ARG A 570 -2.94 -27.55 8.16
CA ARG A 570 -1.53 -27.15 8.01
C ARG A 570 -0.68 -27.48 9.22
N SER A 571 -1.26 -28.20 10.21
CA SER A 571 -0.54 -28.74 11.36
C SER A 571 0.39 -29.89 10.96
N THR A 572 1.06 -30.47 11.95
CA THR A 572 1.91 -31.66 11.75
C THR A 572 1.12 -32.92 11.31
N THR A 573 -0.19 -32.93 11.41
CA THR A 573 -1.05 -34.01 10.92
C THR A 573 -1.46 -33.82 9.47
N GLY A 574 -1.28 -32.61 8.93
CA GLY A 574 -1.64 -32.25 7.54
C GLY A 574 -0.44 -31.90 6.67
N SER A 575 -0.43 -30.69 6.09
CA SER A 575 0.63 -30.25 5.17
C SER A 575 1.96 -29.90 5.85
N ASN A 576 2.01 -29.80 7.17
CA ASN A 576 3.18 -29.39 7.97
C ASN A 576 3.64 -27.95 7.74
N ALA A 577 2.80 -27.03 7.24
CA ALA A 577 3.20 -25.65 7.01
C ALA A 577 3.61 -24.93 8.31
N VAL A 578 3.08 -25.33 9.46
CA VAL A 578 3.46 -24.82 10.80
C VAL A 578 4.96 -24.96 11.09
N LEU A 579 5.66 -25.95 10.49
CA LEU A 579 7.09 -26.17 10.67
C LEU A 579 7.97 -25.07 10.04
N GLN A 580 7.38 -24.19 9.24
CA GLN A 580 8.08 -23.04 8.67
C GLN A 580 8.19 -21.86 9.65
N TYR A 581 7.45 -21.89 10.75
CA TYR A 581 7.51 -20.89 11.82
C TYR A 581 8.48 -21.32 12.92
N LEU A 582 9.02 -20.33 13.65
CA LEU A 582 9.90 -20.57 14.78
C LEU A 582 9.10 -20.71 16.09
N SER A 583 9.67 -21.38 17.08
CA SER A 583 9.09 -21.45 18.43
C SER A 583 9.02 -20.06 19.07
N PRO A 584 7.93 -19.71 19.80
CA PRO A 584 6.80 -20.58 20.19
C PRO A 584 5.67 -20.65 19.13
N LEU A 585 5.72 -19.87 18.04
CA LEU A 585 4.62 -19.81 17.07
C LEU A 585 4.32 -21.16 16.43
N LYS A 586 5.36 -21.96 16.18
CA LYS A 586 5.21 -23.30 15.61
C LYS A 586 4.32 -24.19 16.50
N GLU A 587 4.54 -24.16 17.79
CA GLU A 587 3.78 -24.90 18.76
C GLU A 587 2.35 -24.35 18.91
N ASP A 588 2.24 -23.01 19.00
CA ASP A 588 0.95 -22.34 19.15
C ASP A 588 0.03 -22.59 17.95
N PHE A 589 0.57 -22.54 16.73
CA PHE A 589 -0.20 -22.79 15.50
C PHE A 589 -0.50 -24.28 15.28
N ASN A 590 0.33 -25.19 15.84
CA ASN A 590 0.16 -26.62 15.66
C ASN A 590 -0.96 -27.24 16.52
N ASP A 591 -1.31 -26.63 17.64
CA ASP A 591 -2.38 -27.10 18.53
C ASP A 591 -3.61 -26.18 18.37
N ALA A 592 -4.75 -26.75 17.97
CA ALA A 592 -6.00 -26.03 17.83
C ALA A 592 -6.48 -25.34 19.12
N LYS A 593 -6.00 -25.74 20.30
CA LYS A 593 -6.35 -25.12 21.58
C LYS A 593 -5.57 -23.84 21.82
N THR A 594 -4.31 -23.77 21.38
CA THR A 594 -3.44 -22.59 21.52
C THR A 594 -3.50 -21.68 20.31
N CYS A 595 -3.77 -22.22 19.12
CA CYS A 595 -3.90 -21.44 17.89
C CYS A 595 -4.85 -20.25 18.09
N PRO A 596 -4.44 -19.02 17.71
CA PRO A 596 -5.34 -17.88 17.77
C PRO A 596 -6.59 -18.10 16.91
N ASP A 597 -7.78 -17.79 17.43
CA ASP A 597 -9.06 -18.01 16.74
C ASP A 597 -9.09 -17.37 15.34
N LYS A 598 -8.42 -16.21 15.18
CA LYS A 598 -8.30 -15.53 13.87
C LYS A 598 -7.56 -16.31 12.80
N TYR A 599 -6.84 -17.38 13.15
CA TYR A 599 -6.10 -18.25 12.23
C TYR A 599 -6.53 -19.72 12.32
N ILE A 600 -7.56 -20.04 13.11
CA ILE A 600 -7.85 -21.43 13.46
C ILE A 600 -8.18 -22.29 12.23
N LEU A 601 -9.00 -21.82 11.32
CA LEU A 601 -9.35 -22.53 10.09
C LEU A 601 -8.31 -22.36 8.97
N TRP A 602 -7.34 -21.48 9.17
CA TRP A 602 -6.18 -21.37 8.28
C TRP A 602 -5.18 -22.52 8.55
N PHE A 603 -5.02 -22.89 9.81
CA PHE A 603 -4.08 -23.93 10.23
C PHE A 603 -4.73 -25.31 10.49
N HIS A 604 -6.03 -25.37 10.76
CA HIS A 604 -6.70 -26.61 11.17
C HIS A 604 -7.96 -26.90 10.36
N PHE A 605 -8.17 -28.18 10.04
CA PHE A 605 -9.45 -28.72 9.66
C PHE A 605 -10.17 -29.22 10.90
N LEU A 606 -11.33 -28.63 11.25
CA LEU A 606 -12.02 -28.88 12.50
C LEU A 606 -13.46 -29.37 12.29
N PRO A 607 -13.96 -30.28 13.16
CA PRO A 607 -15.34 -30.71 13.12
C PRO A 607 -16.28 -29.56 13.50
N TRP A 608 -17.50 -29.58 12.98
CA TRP A 608 -18.49 -28.50 13.18
C TRP A 608 -18.89 -28.28 14.64
N ASP A 609 -18.69 -29.26 15.52
CA ASP A 609 -18.96 -29.18 16.98
C ASP A 609 -17.70 -28.93 17.81
N PHE A 610 -16.58 -28.63 17.18
CA PHE A 610 -15.36 -28.24 17.90
C PHE A 610 -15.67 -27.07 18.84
N LYS A 611 -15.22 -27.17 20.11
CA LYS A 611 -15.44 -26.14 21.13
C LYS A 611 -14.40 -25.02 20.98
N MET A 612 -14.88 -23.84 20.58
CA MET A 612 -14.09 -22.62 20.49
C MET A 612 -13.78 -22.05 21.88
N LYS A 613 -12.82 -21.15 21.96
CA LYS A 613 -12.45 -20.45 23.22
C LYS A 613 -13.60 -19.64 23.82
N SER A 614 -14.54 -19.19 23.01
CA SER A 614 -15.79 -18.53 23.43
C SER A 614 -16.76 -19.47 24.19
N GLY A 615 -16.53 -20.80 24.14
CA GLY A 615 -17.45 -21.81 24.65
C GLY A 615 -18.53 -22.26 23.66
N ARG A 616 -18.67 -21.57 22.51
CA ARG A 616 -19.57 -22.00 21.43
C ARG A 616 -18.97 -23.15 20.63
N ILE A 617 -19.79 -23.87 19.88
CA ILE A 617 -19.30 -24.77 18.84
C ILE A 617 -18.87 -23.97 17.61
N LEU A 618 -17.99 -24.53 16.79
CA LEU A 618 -17.43 -23.87 15.61
C LEU A 618 -18.52 -23.32 14.66
N TRP A 619 -19.58 -24.11 14.42
CA TRP A 619 -20.69 -23.68 13.57
C TRP A 619 -21.36 -22.41 14.10
N ASP A 620 -21.69 -22.36 15.38
CA ASP A 620 -22.34 -21.20 15.99
C ASP A 620 -21.38 -20.00 16.00
N GLU A 621 -20.11 -20.20 16.34
CA GLU A 621 -19.09 -19.14 16.30
C GLU A 621 -18.96 -18.54 14.91
N LEU A 622 -18.95 -19.39 13.87
CA LEU A 622 -18.92 -18.94 12.48
C LEU A 622 -20.14 -18.08 12.13
N CYS A 623 -21.35 -18.54 12.51
CA CYS A 623 -22.60 -17.79 12.28
C CYS A 623 -22.57 -16.42 12.95
N TYR A 624 -22.20 -16.36 14.24
CA TYR A 624 -22.13 -15.10 14.98
C TYR A 624 -21.07 -14.15 14.47
N THR A 625 -19.95 -14.67 13.96
CA THR A 625 -18.88 -13.84 13.43
C THR A 625 -19.29 -13.21 12.10
N TYR A 626 -19.95 -13.96 11.21
CA TYR A 626 -20.52 -13.41 9.97
C TYR A 626 -21.56 -12.33 10.28
N ASP A 627 -22.48 -12.57 11.21
CA ASP A 627 -23.50 -11.59 11.59
C ASP A 627 -22.91 -10.33 12.22
N LYS A 628 -21.87 -10.48 13.07
CA LYS A 628 -21.13 -9.35 13.64
C LYS A 628 -20.59 -8.43 12.55
N GLY A 629 -20.00 -9.00 11.49
CA GLY A 629 -19.49 -8.21 10.36
C GLY A 629 -20.61 -7.41 9.66
N VAL A 630 -21.78 -8.03 9.46
CA VAL A 630 -22.96 -7.35 8.89
C VAL A 630 -23.40 -6.20 9.78
N GLN A 631 -23.54 -6.42 11.09
CA GLN A 631 -23.97 -5.37 12.02
C GLN A 631 -22.98 -4.20 12.05
N GLN A 632 -21.67 -4.48 12.02
CA GLN A 632 -20.64 -3.45 11.96
C GLN A 632 -20.79 -2.55 10.72
N THR A 633 -21.04 -3.11 9.53
CA THR A 633 -21.25 -2.28 8.32
C THR A 633 -22.48 -1.40 8.40
N ARG A 634 -23.54 -1.84 9.07
CA ARG A 634 -24.73 -1.04 9.35
C ARG A 634 -24.43 0.12 10.31
N GLU A 635 -23.59 -0.10 11.31
CA GLU A 635 -23.15 0.98 12.21
C GLU A 635 -22.25 1.99 11.48
N PHE A 636 -21.44 1.57 10.49
CA PHE A 636 -20.67 2.51 9.66
C PHE A 636 -21.58 3.48 8.89
N GLN A 637 -22.69 3.00 8.33
CA GLN A 637 -23.69 3.87 7.70
C GLN A 637 -24.23 4.91 8.69
N LYS A 638 -24.67 4.47 9.86
CA LYS A 638 -25.21 5.37 10.89
C LYS A 638 -24.18 6.39 11.38
N THR A 639 -22.92 5.98 11.45
CA THR A 639 -21.81 6.87 11.83
C THR A 639 -21.59 7.93 10.77
N TRP A 640 -21.60 7.53 9.50
CA TRP A 640 -21.42 8.46 8.39
C TRP A 640 -22.62 9.40 8.22
N ASP A 641 -23.85 8.92 8.38
CA ASP A 641 -25.06 9.77 8.31
C ASP A 641 -25.00 10.94 9.31
N LYS A 642 -24.41 10.74 10.49
CA LYS A 642 -24.18 11.81 11.48
C LYS A 642 -23.08 12.79 11.08
N ALA A 643 -22.27 12.45 10.10
CA ALA A 643 -21.14 13.24 9.63
C ALA A 643 -21.51 14.30 8.58
N GLU A 644 -22.74 14.30 8.03
CA GLU A 644 -23.20 15.13 6.92
C GLU A 644 -22.79 16.61 7.03
N ARG A 645 -23.00 17.24 8.17
CA ARG A 645 -22.71 18.67 8.37
C ARG A 645 -21.22 19.05 8.35
N PHE A 646 -20.32 18.07 8.38
CA PHE A 646 -18.85 18.27 8.44
C PHE A 646 -18.16 18.05 7.10
N VAL A 647 -18.89 17.52 6.11
CA VAL A 647 -18.38 17.12 4.81
C VAL A 647 -19.16 17.83 3.72
N ASP A 648 -18.50 18.18 2.63
CA ASP A 648 -19.22 18.69 1.47
C ASP A 648 -20.21 17.66 0.91
N PRO A 649 -21.34 18.10 0.29
CA PRO A 649 -22.43 17.22 -0.11
C PRO A 649 -22.01 16.12 -1.10
N GLU A 650 -21.03 16.40 -1.97
CA GLU A 650 -20.60 15.46 -3.01
C GLU A 650 -19.85 14.28 -2.41
N ARG A 651 -18.79 14.53 -1.65
CA ARG A 651 -18.06 13.46 -0.96
C ARG A 651 -18.92 12.74 0.07
N PHE A 652 -19.80 13.48 0.76
CA PHE A 652 -20.72 12.86 1.71
C PHE A 652 -21.61 11.82 1.02
N THR A 653 -22.26 12.20 -0.10
CA THR A 653 -23.20 11.35 -0.84
C THR A 653 -22.51 10.15 -1.47
N GLU A 654 -21.29 10.34 -2.02
CA GLU A 654 -20.52 9.26 -2.62
C GLU A 654 -20.16 8.21 -1.57
N VAL A 655 -19.57 8.61 -0.44
CA VAL A 655 -19.21 7.68 0.65
C VAL A 655 -20.46 6.99 1.21
N GLN A 656 -21.58 7.73 1.40
CA GLN A 656 -22.84 7.14 1.87
C GLN A 656 -23.32 6.03 0.91
N SER A 657 -23.23 6.27 -0.39
CA SER A 657 -23.62 5.28 -1.41
C SER A 657 -22.72 4.03 -1.35
N ARG A 658 -21.40 4.20 -1.20
CA ARG A 658 -20.45 3.08 -1.06
C ARG A 658 -20.70 2.27 0.22
N LEU A 659 -20.96 2.91 1.35
CA LEU A 659 -21.30 2.21 2.60
C LEU A 659 -22.61 1.41 2.50
N ARG A 660 -23.60 1.88 1.71
CA ARG A 660 -24.82 1.11 1.42
C ARG A 660 -24.51 -0.14 0.60
N ILE A 661 -23.65 -0.02 -0.42
CA ILE A 661 -23.17 -1.18 -1.20
C ILE A 661 -22.48 -2.17 -0.28
N GLN A 662 -21.55 -1.72 0.55
CA GLN A 662 -20.81 -2.58 1.48
C GLN A 662 -21.74 -3.32 2.45
N ALA A 663 -22.75 -2.65 3.00
CA ALA A 663 -23.69 -3.29 3.91
C ALA A 663 -24.58 -4.32 3.21
N HIS A 664 -24.98 -4.06 1.96
CA HIS A 664 -25.68 -5.04 1.13
C HIS A 664 -24.78 -6.25 0.83
N ASP A 665 -23.55 -6.01 0.43
CA ASP A 665 -22.59 -7.07 0.12
C ASP A 665 -22.22 -7.90 1.35
N ALA A 666 -22.16 -7.29 2.53
CA ALA A 666 -21.92 -8.03 3.78
C ALA A 666 -23.02 -9.05 4.07
N VAL A 667 -24.30 -8.72 3.79
CA VAL A 667 -25.42 -9.67 3.89
C VAL A 667 -25.26 -10.77 2.84
N TRP A 668 -24.95 -10.40 1.60
CA TRP A 668 -24.70 -11.37 0.52
C TRP A 668 -23.61 -12.38 0.87
N TRP A 669 -22.47 -11.92 1.39
CA TRP A 669 -21.38 -12.76 1.86
C TRP A 669 -21.81 -13.72 2.98
N LYS A 670 -22.47 -13.19 4.02
CA LYS A 670 -22.99 -13.97 5.14
C LYS A 670 -23.94 -15.07 4.63
N ASP A 671 -24.96 -14.68 3.85
CA ASP A 671 -25.99 -15.61 3.39
C ASP A 671 -25.41 -16.69 2.47
N ALA A 672 -24.56 -16.31 1.53
CA ALA A 672 -23.93 -17.26 0.60
C ALA A 672 -23.06 -18.30 1.32
N CYS A 673 -22.20 -17.84 2.21
CA CYS A 673 -21.29 -18.74 2.93
C CYS A 673 -22.04 -19.61 3.95
N LEU A 674 -22.94 -19.04 4.75
CA LEU A 674 -23.68 -19.83 5.74
C LEU A 674 -24.61 -20.85 5.12
N LEU A 675 -25.35 -20.50 4.07
CA LEU A 675 -26.23 -21.45 3.36
C LEU A 675 -25.44 -22.56 2.69
N TYR A 676 -24.27 -22.23 2.11
CA TYR A 676 -23.40 -23.25 1.50
C TYR A 676 -22.82 -24.20 2.55
N PHE A 677 -22.24 -23.69 3.63
CA PHE A 677 -21.65 -24.51 4.68
C PHE A 677 -22.67 -25.28 5.49
N GLN A 678 -23.92 -24.77 5.59
CA GLN A 678 -25.02 -25.49 6.26
C GLN A 678 -25.35 -26.82 5.58
N GLN A 679 -25.12 -26.95 4.28
CA GLN A 679 -25.32 -28.23 3.56
C GLN A 679 -24.42 -29.35 4.12
N PHE A 680 -23.26 -29.00 4.71
CA PHE A 680 -22.32 -29.94 5.31
C PHE A 680 -22.52 -30.06 6.80
N SER A 681 -22.65 -28.95 7.52
CA SER A 681 -22.80 -28.95 8.98
C SER A 681 -24.09 -29.62 9.45
N LYS A 682 -25.16 -29.55 8.63
CA LYS A 682 -26.54 -30.01 8.95
C LYS A 682 -27.09 -29.40 10.26
N ARG A 683 -26.57 -28.23 10.69
CA ARG A 683 -26.96 -27.53 11.90
C ARG A 683 -27.81 -26.31 11.58
N PRO A 684 -28.79 -25.94 12.41
CA PRO A 684 -29.55 -24.71 12.20
C PRO A 684 -28.64 -23.50 12.43
N ILE A 685 -28.90 -22.41 11.70
CA ILE A 685 -28.36 -21.08 12.04
C ILE A 685 -29.04 -20.66 13.35
N PRO A 686 -28.31 -20.12 14.37
CA PRO A 686 -28.88 -19.64 15.62
C PRO A 686 -30.08 -18.71 15.39
N TYR A 687 -31.15 -18.88 16.19
CA TYR A 687 -32.44 -18.25 15.92
C TYR A 687 -32.44 -16.73 16.09
N ASP A 688 -31.52 -16.19 16.87
CA ASP A 688 -31.33 -14.77 17.15
C ASP A 688 -30.50 -14.04 16.08
N ILE A 689 -29.94 -14.75 15.13
CA ILE A 689 -29.27 -14.19 13.95
C ILE A 689 -30.29 -13.94 12.83
N GLU A 690 -30.15 -12.81 12.14
CA GLU A 690 -30.98 -12.49 10.97
C GLU A 690 -30.91 -13.64 9.93
N ARG A 691 -32.06 -14.12 9.55
CA ARG A 691 -32.19 -15.24 8.59
C ARG A 691 -31.71 -14.83 7.21
N PRO A 692 -31.07 -15.74 6.44
CA PRO A 692 -30.76 -15.52 5.05
C PRO A 692 -32.01 -15.07 4.27
N VAL A 693 -31.85 -14.01 3.48
CA VAL A 693 -32.92 -13.44 2.66
C VAL A 693 -33.08 -14.21 1.36
N TYR A 694 -31.98 -14.77 0.87
CA TYR A 694 -31.90 -15.47 -0.41
C TYR A 694 -31.88 -16.97 -0.23
N LYS A 695 -32.25 -17.70 -1.31
CA LYS A 695 -32.01 -19.13 -1.41
C LYS A 695 -30.61 -19.36 -1.99
N LEU A 696 -29.94 -20.44 -1.58
CA LEU A 696 -28.62 -20.77 -2.08
C LEU A 696 -28.57 -20.89 -3.61
N ASP A 697 -29.56 -21.58 -4.21
CA ASP A 697 -29.65 -21.76 -5.67
C ASP A 697 -29.72 -20.43 -6.44
N ASP A 698 -30.30 -19.39 -5.85
CA ASP A 698 -30.36 -18.06 -6.47
C ASP A 698 -29.04 -17.33 -6.33
N LEU A 699 -28.35 -17.46 -5.18
CA LEU A 699 -27.02 -16.91 -4.96
C LEU A 699 -25.97 -17.54 -5.88
N MET A 700 -26.08 -18.85 -6.14
CA MET A 700 -25.18 -19.57 -7.05
C MET A 700 -25.34 -19.15 -8.52
N LYS A 701 -26.46 -18.53 -8.90
CA LYS A 701 -26.69 -18.00 -10.25
C LYS A 701 -26.12 -16.61 -10.48
N ILE A 702 -25.75 -15.89 -9.41
CA ILE A 702 -25.18 -14.55 -9.53
C ILE A 702 -23.83 -14.67 -10.24
N LYS A 703 -23.71 -14.00 -11.38
CA LYS A 703 -22.44 -13.86 -12.13
C LYS A 703 -22.24 -12.38 -12.40
N LEU A 704 -21.12 -11.87 -11.95
CA LEU A 704 -20.73 -10.48 -12.18
C LEU A 704 -19.79 -10.43 -13.38
N ASP A 705 -20.14 -9.62 -14.36
CA ASP A 705 -19.21 -9.26 -15.44
C ASP A 705 -18.49 -7.98 -15.03
N LEU A 706 -17.25 -8.12 -14.57
CA LEU A 706 -16.40 -7.01 -14.16
C LEU A 706 -15.39 -6.61 -15.24
N THR A 707 -15.46 -7.22 -16.43
CA THR A 707 -14.57 -6.89 -17.55
C THR A 707 -14.87 -5.51 -18.14
N GLN A 708 -16.07 -4.96 -17.93
CA GLN A 708 -16.49 -3.67 -18.44
C GLN A 708 -16.01 -2.46 -17.59
N HIS A 709 -15.33 -2.70 -16.47
CA HIS A 709 -14.84 -1.65 -15.57
C HIS A 709 -13.31 -1.45 -15.60
N ASN A 710 -12.62 -2.10 -16.54
CA ASN A 710 -11.18 -1.95 -16.76
C ASN A 710 -10.86 -0.96 -17.89
#